data_92a6259f892a06715f9285db2cdbdec3
#
_entry.id   92a6259f892a06715f9285db2cdbdec3
#
_cell.length_a   1.000
_cell.length_b   1.000
_cell.length_c   1.000
_cell.angle_alpha   90.00
_cell.angle_beta   90.00
_cell.angle_gamma   90.00
#
_symmetry.space_group_name_H-M   'P 1'
#
loop_
_entity.id
_entity.type
_entity.pdbx_description
1 polymer ?
#
loop_
_entity_poly.entity_id
_entity_poly.type
_entity_poly.pdbx_seq_one_letter_code
_entity_poly.pdbx_strand_id
1 'polypeptide(L)'
;MRKKKNKKTVADTGYKKVDRKEKKKKQEEKRRQKKLSVQQSIAYKEMGRDGICRVQGKTYSKCIRFYDINYQLAQNEDKNAIFENWCDFLNYFDASIHFQLSFINHKSSMKEFEQVIRIRPQEDAFDDVRMEYAKMLKQQLAKGNNGLVKSKYITFSIEADNIREAKPKLERIESDILNNFKILGVPAYPLNGVERLQILYETFNPDIMTDFQFDYGSMIRTGLNTKDYVAPTSFVFKDRNTFRMGNTIGAVSYLQILAPELTDKMLAEFLDIDKNLIVNLHVQSVDQMKAIKLVKSKVTDINRMKIEEQKKAVRAGYDMDIIPSDLNTYGGEAKRLLEDLQSRNERMFLVTALFLNTAKTKQALDNAIFQTAGIAQKYNCVLKRLDYQQEEGLMSSVPLGVNHIPIKRALTTTSTAIFVPFTTQELFMAGESLYYGLNALSNNMIMVDRKKLKNPNGLILGTPGSGKSFAAKREITNAFFVTKDDIIIGDPEGEYYPLVHALGGQVVHISPTSKDYINPMDINMDYSDDDNPLGVKSDFVLSLCELIMGSRDGIEAEEKSVIDRCLPLVYQKYFADPKPENMPVLGDLYDCLRKQKEPQAQRIATALEIYVNGSLKVFNHRTNVELNNRIVCFDIKELGKQLKKIGMLIVQDQVWNRVTINRGIKSTRYYIDEFHLLLKEEQTAAYSVEIWKRFRKWGGIPSGITQNIKDLLASREIENIFENSDFILMLNQAAGDRQILAKQLNISPYQLSYVTNSREGEGLLFYGTTIIPFKDKFDKTLKLYSLMTTKPEEVEKREKEMEAEKHEGNR
;
A
#
# COMPACT_ATOMS: atom_id res chain seq x y z
N MET A 1 -59.36 43.38 -64.78
CA MET A 1 -59.49 43.23 -63.34
C MET A 1 -58.84 41.98 -62.85
N ARG A 2 -57.52 41.97 -62.62
CA ARG A 2 -56.71 40.98 -61.96
C ARG A 2 -55.41 41.65 -61.63
N LYS A 3 -55.17 42.04 -60.38
CA LYS A 3 -53.91 42.21 -59.71
C LYS A 3 -54.03 43.08 -58.47
N LYS A 4 -54.44 42.47 -57.32
CA LYS A 4 -54.17 43.03 -55.98
C LYS A 4 -54.63 41.97 -54.92
N LYS A 5 -53.84 40.90 -54.82
CA LYS A 5 -54.00 39.98 -53.66
C LYS A 5 -52.77 39.15 -53.35
N ASN A 6 -51.53 39.68 -53.36
CA ASN A 6 -50.36 38.88 -52.96
C ASN A 6 -49.25 39.72 -52.31
N LYS A 7 -49.55 40.73 -51.49
CA LYS A 7 -48.48 41.43 -50.74
C LYS A 7 -48.72 41.58 -49.22
N LYS A 8 -49.72 40.90 -48.66
CA LYS A 8 -49.98 41.01 -47.22
C LYS A 8 -49.55 39.82 -46.37
N THR A 9 -49.11 38.69 -46.94
CA THR A 9 -48.85 37.47 -46.22
C THR A 9 -47.37 37.26 -45.83
N VAL A 10 -46.42 38.03 -46.35
CA VAL A 10 -44.99 37.83 -46.07
C VAL A 10 -44.45 38.73 -44.92
N ALA A 11 -45.15 39.87 -44.66
CA ALA A 11 -44.74 40.78 -43.58
C ALA A 11 -45.19 40.29 -42.18
N ASP A 12 -46.28 39.55 -42.10
CA ASP A 12 -46.90 39.15 -40.83
C ASP A 12 -46.21 37.93 -40.16
N THR A 13 -45.50 37.10 -40.99
CA THR A 13 -44.74 35.97 -40.46
C THR A 13 -43.35 36.38 -39.96
N GLY A 14 -42.80 37.51 -40.44
CA GLY A 14 -41.51 38.05 -39.99
C GLY A 14 -41.59 38.66 -38.59
N TYR A 15 -42.62 39.45 -38.35
CA TYR A 15 -42.87 40.12 -37.06
C TYR A 15 -43.17 39.11 -35.93
N LYS A 16 -43.94 38.06 -36.20
CA LYS A 16 -44.21 37.01 -35.17
C LYS A 16 -42.99 36.16 -34.86
N LYS A 17 -42.03 35.99 -35.78
CA LYS A 17 -40.76 35.27 -35.48
C LYS A 17 -39.78 36.13 -34.71
N VAL A 18 -39.74 37.42 -34.92
CA VAL A 18 -38.89 38.35 -34.16
C VAL A 18 -39.40 38.52 -32.75
N ASP A 19 -40.70 38.68 -32.57
CA ASP A 19 -41.33 38.83 -31.24
C ASP A 19 -41.20 37.51 -30.38
N ARG A 20 -41.22 36.33 -31.01
CA ARG A 20 -40.94 35.05 -30.32
C ARG A 20 -39.48 34.89 -29.91
N LYS A 21 -38.54 35.36 -30.74
CA LYS A 21 -37.12 35.35 -30.39
C LYS A 21 -36.77 36.34 -29.30
N GLU A 22 -37.37 37.54 -29.34
CA GLU A 22 -37.22 38.53 -28.26
C GLU A 22 -37.91 38.07 -26.95
N LYS A 23 -39.07 37.48 -27.01
CA LYS A 23 -39.72 36.90 -25.83
C LYS A 23 -38.92 35.73 -25.24
N LYS A 24 -38.30 34.87 -26.07
CA LYS A 24 -37.39 33.84 -25.61
C LYS A 24 -36.13 34.46 -25.00
N LYS A 25 -35.55 35.47 -25.63
CA LYS A 25 -34.37 36.17 -25.11
C LYS A 25 -34.70 36.87 -23.75
N LYS A 26 -35.80 37.54 -23.64
CA LYS A 26 -36.30 38.15 -22.38
C LYS A 26 -36.66 37.11 -21.31
N GLN A 27 -37.13 35.93 -21.70
CA GLN A 27 -37.34 34.80 -20.76
C GLN A 27 -36.03 34.16 -20.32
N GLU A 28 -35.07 34.05 -21.20
CA GLU A 28 -33.69 33.56 -20.86
C GLU A 28 -32.94 34.59 -20.01
N GLU A 29 -33.07 35.89 -20.29
CA GLU A 29 -32.54 36.98 -19.46
C GLU A 29 -33.23 37.05 -18.08
N LYS A 30 -34.52 36.85 -18.00
CA LYS A 30 -35.24 36.73 -16.71
C LYS A 30 -34.89 35.46 -15.94
N ARG A 31 -34.56 34.36 -16.62
CA ARG A 31 -34.01 33.15 -15.97
C ARG A 31 -32.59 33.37 -15.46
N ARG A 32 -31.73 34.10 -16.18
CA ARG A 32 -30.38 34.49 -15.74
C ARG A 32 -30.39 35.47 -14.56
N GLN A 33 -31.45 36.27 -14.38
CA GLN A 33 -31.59 37.21 -13.27
C GLN A 33 -32.19 36.61 -11.98
N LYS A 34 -32.70 35.37 -12.00
CA LYS A 34 -33.11 34.69 -10.79
C LYS A 34 -31.86 34.23 -10.02
N LYS A 35 -31.55 34.94 -8.93
CA LYS A 35 -30.51 34.52 -7.98
C LYS A 35 -30.86 33.12 -7.46
N LEU A 36 -30.14 32.11 -7.90
CA LEU A 36 -30.29 30.75 -7.38
C LEU A 36 -29.70 30.70 -5.97
N SER A 37 -30.33 29.94 -5.07
CA SER A 37 -29.70 29.63 -3.80
C SER A 37 -28.51 28.67 -4.04
N VAL A 38 -27.59 28.58 -3.09
CA VAL A 38 -26.43 27.67 -3.17
C VAL A 38 -26.89 26.23 -3.41
N GLN A 39 -27.94 25.80 -2.69
CA GLN A 39 -28.51 24.46 -2.84
C GLN A 39 -29.12 24.23 -4.24
N GLN A 40 -29.67 25.26 -4.86
CA GLN A 40 -30.24 25.16 -6.21
C GLN A 40 -29.15 25.04 -7.29
N SER A 41 -27.96 25.58 -7.05
CA SER A 41 -26.81 25.45 -7.96
C SER A 41 -26.20 24.05 -7.94
N ILE A 42 -26.30 23.28 -6.84
CA ILE A 42 -25.76 21.93 -6.74
C ILE A 42 -26.54 20.98 -7.67
N ALA A 43 -25.80 20.30 -8.56
CA ALA A 43 -26.36 19.60 -9.72
C ALA A 43 -26.92 18.19 -9.42
N TYR A 44 -27.57 17.96 -8.26
CA TYR A 44 -28.35 16.74 -8.05
C TYR A 44 -29.71 17.07 -7.40
N LYS A 45 -30.67 16.16 -7.45
CA LYS A 45 -32.01 16.35 -6.86
C LYS A 45 -32.13 15.61 -5.53
N GLU A 46 -31.79 14.37 -5.49
CA GLU A 46 -31.98 13.46 -4.36
C GLU A 46 -30.80 12.49 -4.21
N MET A 47 -30.42 12.16 -2.98
CA MET A 47 -29.45 11.17 -2.63
C MET A 47 -30.11 10.11 -1.74
N GLY A 48 -30.21 8.89 -2.23
CA GLY A 48 -30.77 7.74 -1.50
C GLY A 48 -29.80 7.16 -0.47
N ARG A 49 -30.33 6.46 0.54
CA ARG A 49 -29.50 5.75 1.53
C ARG A 49 -28.60 4.69 0.91
N ASP A 50 -29.08 4.05 -0.16
CA ASP A 50 -28.38 3.02 -0.94
C ASP A 50 -27.34 3.59 -1.93
N GLY A 51 -27.04 4.87 -1.84
CA GLY A 51 -26.08 5.55 -2.70
C GLY A 51 -26.61 5.85 -4.12
N ILE A 52 -27.86 5.57 -4.45
CA ILE A 52 -28.44 5.98 -5.72
C ILE A 52 -28.74 7.49 -5.67
N CYS A 53 -28.16 8.23 -6.60
CA CYS A 53 -28.36 9.66 -6.75
C CYS A 53 -29.20 9.96 -8.00
N ARG A 54 -30.31 10.68 -7.83
CA ARG A 54 -31.03 11.32 -8.93
C ARG A 54 -30.37 12.65 -9.24
N VAL A 55 -29.67 12.74 -10.38
CA VAL A 55 -28.87 13.92 -10.74
C VAL A 55 -29.74 14.98 -11.39
N GLN A 56 -30.08 14.83 -12.65
CA GLN A 56 -30.92 15.76 -13.38
C GLN A 56 -31.94 15.01 -14.27
N GLY A 57 -33.15 15.56 -14.40
CA GLY A 57 -34.17 14.98 -15.28
C GLY A 57 -34.42 13.50 -14.94
N LYS A 58 -34.06 12.62 -15.86
CA LYS A 58 -34.19 11.17 -15.76
C LYS A 58 -32.86 10.44 -15.48
N THR A 59 -31.78 11.16 -15.15
CA THR A 59 -30.46 10.57 -14.93
C THR A 59 -30.28 10.14 -13.48
N TYR A 60 -29.92 8.89 -13.29
CA TYR A 60 -29.59 8.26 -12.01
C TYR A 60 -28.16 7.75 -12.02
N SER A 61 -27.45 7.89 -10.91
CA SER A 61 -26.05 7.46 -10.78
C SER A 61 -25.76 6.70 -9.50
N LYS A 62 -24.76 5.82 -9.56
CA LYS A 62 -24.08 5.19 -8.40
C LYS A 62 -22.58 5.43 -8.47
N CYS A 63 -21.91 5.25 -7.34
CA CYS A 63 -20.48 5.51 -7.20
C CYS A 63 -19.81 4.34 -6.48
N ILE A 64 -18.65 3.93 -6.97
CA ILE A 64 -17.80 2.90 -6.39
C ILE A 64 -16.45 3.53 -6.06
N ARG A 65 -15.92 3.28 -4.87
CA ARG A 65 -14.54 3.59 -4.50
C ARG A 65 -13.66 2.42 -4.89
N PHE A 66 -12.50 2.70 -5.50
CA PHE A 66 -11.51 1.68 -5.83
C PHE A 66 -10.12 2.10 -5.39
N TYR A 67 -9.25 1.12 -5.21
CA TYR A 67 -7.90 1.31 -4.72
C TYR A 67 -6.85 1.07 -5.78
N ASP A 68 -5.61 1.34 -5.42
CA ASP A 68 -4.47 1.11 -6.30
C ASP A 68 -4.02 -0.35 -6.33
N ILE A 69 -3.47 -0.72 -7.46
CA ILE A 69 -2.59 -1.87 -7.63
C ILE A 69 -1.20 -1.37 -8.07
N ASN A 70 -0.21 -2.21 -7.92
CA ASN A 70 1.17 -1.83 -8.20
C ASN A 70 1.49 -1.85 -9.71
N TYR A 71 0.85 -0.97 -10.47
CA TYR A 71 1.01 -0.90 -11.92
C TYR A 71 2.38 -0.37 -12.36
N GLN A 72 2.85 0.72 -11.74
CA GLN A 72 4.07 1.39 -12.20
C GLN A 72 5.34 0.56 -12.00
N LEU A 73 5.36 -0.28 -10.99
CA LEU A 73 6.51 -1.12 -10.62
C LEU A 73 6.36 -2.57 -11.08
N ALA A 74 5.26 -2.93 -11.73
CA ALA A 74 5.02 -4.27 -12.24
C ALA A 74 6.00 -4.65 -13.36
N GLN A 75 6.17 -5.94 -13.61
CA GLN A 75 6.90 -6.45 -14.76
C GLN A 75 6.19 -6.05 -16.07
N ASN A 76 6.92 -5.99 -17.17
CA ASN A 76 6.33 -5.56 -18.44
C ASN A 76 5.18 -6.48 -18.89
N GLU A 77 5.29 -7.77 -18.65
CA GLU A 77 4.24 -8.76 -18.96
C GLU A 77 2.99 -8.49 -18.11
N ASP A 78 3.15 -8.28 -16.81
CA ASP A 78 2.06 -7.94 -15.90
C ASP A 78 1.43 -6.57 -16.24
N LYS A 79 2.24 -5.58 -16.61
CA LYS A 79 1.75 -4.28 -17.09
C LYS A 79 0.88 -4.41 -18.33
N ASN A 80 1.33 -5.22 -19.29
CA ASN A 80 0.57 -5.46 -20.51
C ASN A 80 -0.75 -6.18 -20.20
N ALA A 81 -0.72 -7.20 -19.33
CA ALA A 81 -1.93 -7.91 -18.91
C ALA A 81 -2.92 -6.99 -18.19
N ILE A 82 -2.42 -6.13 -17.27
CA ILE A 82 -3.27 -5.14 -16.58
C ILE A 82 -3.84 -4.13 -17.59
N PHE A 83 -3.05 -3.67 -18.55
CA PHE A 83 -3.48 -2.72 -19.57
C PHE A 83 -4.54 -3.33 -20.50
N GLU A 84 -4.35 -4.56 -20.94
CA GLU A 84 -5.33 -5.30 -21.75
C GLU A 84 -6.64 -5.51 -21.00
N ASN A 85 -6.58 -5.97 -19.75
CA ASN A 85 -7.76 -6.11 -18.90
C ASN A 85 -8.45 -4.77 -18.64
N TRP A 86 -7.69 -3.66 -18.58
CA TRP A 86 -8.23 -2.32 -18.47
C TRP A 86 -8.92 -1.86 -19.75
N CYS A 87 -8.39 -2.21 -20.92
CA CYS A 87 -9.06 -2.00 -22.22
C CYS A 87 -10.40 -2.78 -22.28
N ASP A 88 -10.41 -4.03 -21.85
CA ASP A 88 -11.63 -4.85 -21.80
C ASP A 88 -12.66 -4.28 -20.83
N PHE A 89 -12.19 -3.77 -19.65
CA PHE A 89 -13.05 -3.08 -18.72
C PHE A 89 -13.72 -1.84 -19.36
N LEU A 90 -12.98 -1.02 -20.11
CA LEU A 90 -13.54 0.13 -20.80
C LEU A 90 -14.56 -0.32 -21.89
N ASN A 91 -14.29 -1.41 -22.58
CA ASN A 91 -15.16 -1.98 -23.57
C ASN A 91 -16.46 -2.58 -23.01
N TYR A 92 -16.55 -2.79 -21.69
CA TYR A 92 -17.81 -3.17 -21.04
C TYR A 92 -18.89 -2.08 -21.19
N PHE A 93 -18.52 -0.78 -21.13
CA PHE A 93 -19.47 0.31 -21.17
C PHE A 93 -20.01 0.56 -22.57
N ASP A 94 -21.31 0.42 -22.72
CA ASP A 94 -22.02 0.78 -23.95
C ASP A 94 -22.45 2.26 -23.99
N ALA A 95 -23.06 2.69 -25.08
CA ALA A 95 -23.49 4.08 -25.28
C ALA A 95 -24.59 4.55 -24.31
N SER A 96 -25.28 3.65 -23.60
CA SER A 96 -26.33 3.98 -22.63
C SER A 96 -25.77 4.29 -21.24
N ILE A 97 -24.51 3.91 -20.98
CA ILE A 97 -23.86 4.13 -19.70
C ILE A 97 -22.82 5.24 -19.86
N HIS A 98 -23.00 6.31 -19.11
CA HIS A 98 -21.97 7.32 -18.95
C HIS A 98 -21.20 7.06 -17.66
N PHE A 99 -19.87 7.10 -17.71
CA PHE A 99 -19.08 6.97 -16.48
C PHE A 99 -18.06 8.09 -16.34
N GLN A 100 -17.71 8.35 -15.11
CA GLN A 100 -16.78 9.37 -14.67
C GLN A 100 -15.77 8.73 -13.72
N LEU A 101 -14.48 8.83 -14.06
CA LEU A 101 -13.40 8.52 -13.12
C LEU A 101 -13.03 9.81 -12.41
N SER A 102 -13.07 9.80 -11.09
CA SER A 102 -12.75 10.95 -10.24
C SER A 102 -11.58 10.62 -9.34
N PHE A 103 -10.55 11.43 -9.41
CA PHE A 103 -9.34 11.33 -8.58
C PHE A 103 -9.29 12.59 -7.71
N ILE A 104 -9.42 12.41 -6.41
CA ILE A 104 -9.51 13.50 -5.45
C ILE A 104 -8.27 13.48 -4.56
N ASN A 105 -7.40 14.48 -4.73
CA ASN A 105 -6.33 14.77 -3.80
C ASN A 105 -6.85 15.83 -2.82
N HIS A 106 -7.14 15.44 -1.60
CA HIS A 106 -7.57 16.35 -0.56
C HIS A 106 -6.70 16.23 0.67
N LYS A 107 -6.55 17.33 1.39
CA LYS A 107 -5.90 17.29 2.69
C LYS A 107 -6.81 16.53 3.65
N SER A 108 -6.36 15.37 4.11
CA SER A 108 -6.99 14.72 5.25
C SER A 108 -6.86 15.59 6.48
N SER A 109 -7.82 15.50 7.37
CA SER A 109 -7.69 16.16 8.65
C SER A 109 -6.45 15.61 9.35
N MET A 110 -5.47 16.46 9.66
CA MET A 110 -4.27 16.08 10.43
C MET A 110 -4.65 15.30 11.69
N LYS A 111 -5.87 15.52 12.19
CA LYS A 111 -6.42 14.85 13.37
C LYS A 111 -6.62 13.33 13.17
N GLU A 112 -7.07 12.89 12.00
CA GLU A 112 -7.21 11.45 11.73
C GLU A 112 -5.85 10.77 11.68
N PHE A 113 -4.87 11.37 10.98
CA PHE A 113 -3.50 10.87 10.98
C PHE A 113 -2.86 10.97 12.37
N GLU A 114 -3.07 12.07 13.09
CA GLU A 114 -2.59 12.23 14.46
C GLU A 114 -3.21 11.20 15.41
N GLN A 115 -4.45 10.80 15.23
CA GLN A 115 -5.08 9.74 16.03
C GLN A 115 -4.42 8.38 15.77
N VAL A 116 -4.08 8.06 14.52
CA VAL A 116 -3.41 6.81 14.15
C VAL A 116 -1.99 6.74 14.69
N ILE A 117 -1.25 7.86 14.63
CA ILE A 117 0.14 7.94 15.11
C ILE A 117 0.25 8.40 16.57
N ARG A 118 -0.88 8.61 17.27
CA ARG A 118 -0.89 9.11 18.64
C ARG A 118 -0.44 8.02 19.61
N ILE A 119 0.77 8.17 20.11
CA ILE A 119 1.29 7.40 21.24
C ILE A 119 0.94 8.15 22.50
N ARG A 120 0.17 7.52 23.40
CA ARG A 120 -0.23 8.14 24.67
C ARG A 120 0.86 7.93 25.70
N PRO A 121 1.17 8.94 26.55
CA PRO A 121 1.97 8.73 27.74
C PRO A 121 1.34 7.62 28.61
N GLN A 122 2.16 6.83 29.29
CA GLN A 122 1.73 5.73 30.17
C GLN A 122 2.12 5.98 31.63
N GLU A 123 2.67 7.17 31.93
CA GLU A 123 3.14 7.59 33.25
C GLU A 123 4.24 6.66 33.81
N ASP A 124 5.09 6.15 32.90
CA ASP A 124 6.22 5.29 33.21
C ASP A 124 7.57 6.00 32.87
N ALA A 125 8.68 5.33 33.21
CA ALA A 125 10.04 5.85 32.98
C ALA A 125 10.39 6.04 31.48
N PHE A 126 9.53 5.63 30.56
CA PHE A 126 9.77 5.64 29.11
C PHE A 126 9.01 6.77 28.38
N ASP A 127 8.28 7.60 29.09
CA ASP A 127 7.45 8.63 28.47
C ASP A 127 8.26 9.68 27.71
N ASP A 128 9.47 10.00 28.14
CA ASP A 128 10.35 10.91 27.40
C ASP A 128 10.72 10.36 26.02
N VAL A 129 11.13 9.11 25.97
CA VAL A 129 11.50 8.44 24.72
C VAL A 129 10.26 8.20 23.84
N ARG A 130 9.12 7.93 24.47
CA ARG A 130 7.81 7.76 23.80
C ARG A 130 7.35 9.07 23.19
N MET A 131 7.51 10.20 23.88
CA MET A 131 7.20 11.54 23.34
C MET A 131 8.14 11.95 22.22
N GLU A 132 9.45 11.63 22.35
CA GLU A 132 10.42 11.86 21.28
C GLU A 132 10.03 11.10 20.01
N TYR A 133 9.65 9.84 20.16
CA TYR A 133 9.19 9.01 19.06
C TYR A 133 7.89 9.54 18.41
N ALA A 134 6.92 9.95 19.23
CA ALA A 134 5.69 10.56 18.74
C ALA A 134 5.95 11.87 17.98
N LYS A 135 6.90 12.68 18.47
CA LYS A 135 7.35 13.91 17.78
C LYS A 135 8.00 13.59 16.44
N MET A 136 8.85 12.57 16.39
CA MET A 136 9.46 12.09 15.14
C MET A 136 8.41 11.67 14.13
N LEU A 137 7.40 10.88 14.51
CA LEU A 137 6.31 10.49 13.63
C LEU A 137 5.54 11.70 13.08
N LYS A 138 5.25 12.70 13.92
CA LYS A 138 4.64 13.96 13.48
C LYS A 138 5.51 14.72 12.48
N GLN A 139 6.82 14.75 12.70
CA GLN A 139 7.76 15.38 11.77
C GLN A 139 7.83 14.61 10.43
N GLN A 140 7.79 13.28 10.45
CA GLN A 140 7.76 12.49 9.22
C GLN A 140 6.44 12.69 8.46
N LEU A 141 5.32 12.78 9.16
CA LEU A 141 4.03 13.12 8.56
C LEU A 141 4.08 14.50 7.88
N ALA A 142 4.73 15.47 8.52
CA ALA A 142 4.89 16.82 7.96
C ALA A 142 5.87 16.87 6.77
N LYS A 143 6.83 15.95 6.68
CA LYS A 143 7.77 15.81 5.54
C LYS A 143 7.15 15.06 4.37
N GLY A 144 6.15 14.19 4.62
CA GLY A 144 5.38 13.51 3.59
C GLY A 144 4.56 14.49 2.75
N ASN A 145 3.72 13.99 1.86
CA ASN A 145 2.85 14.81 0.99
C ASN A 145 1.76 15.56 1.80
N ASN A 146 2.13 16.16 2.93
CA ASN A 146 1.31 17.02 3.78
C ASN A 146 -0.05 16.43 4.19
N GLY A 147 -0.14 15.11 4.32
CA GLY A 147 -1.38 14.41 4.65
C GLY A 147 -2.41 14.44 3.53
N LEU A 148 -1.98 14.53 2.27
CA LEU A 148 -2.87 14.38 1.13
C LEU A 148 -3.30 12.92 0.99
N VAL A 149 -4.60 12.69 1.07
CA VAL A 149 -5.22 11.41 0.76
C VAL A 149 -5.66 11.43 -0.69
N LYS A 150 -5.22 10.42 -1.44
CA LYS A 150 -5.63 10.19 -2.82
C LYS A 150 -6.81 9.23 -2.82
N SER A 151 -7.99 9.71 -3.18
CA SER A 151 -9.18 8.89 -3.29
C SER A 151 -9.59 8.74 -4.75
N LYS A 152 -10.02 7.53 -5.13
CA LYS A 152 -10.37 7.16 -6.51
C LYS A 152 -11.78 6.62 -6.57
N TYR A 153 -12.56 7.16 -7.47
CA TYR A 153 -13.97 6.82 -7.64
C TYR A 153 -14.31 6.59 -9.10
N ILE A 154 -15.18 5.62 -9.35
CA ILE A 154 -15.90 5.50 -10.59
C ILE A 154 -17.37 5.74 -10.33
N THR A 155 -17.93 6.77 -10.98
CA THR A 155 -19.35 7.10 -10.93
C THR A 155 -19.95 6.80 -12.29
N PHE A 156 -20.98 5.99 -12.31
CA PHE A 156 -21.66 5.63 -13.54
C PHE A 156 -23.13 6.06 -13.47
N SER A 157 -23.67 6.45 -14.61
CA SER A 157 -25.03 6.96 -14.70
C SER A 157 -25.78 6.40 -15.92
N ILE A 158 -27.08 6.29 -15.76
CA ILE A 158 -28.02 5.82 -16.78
C ILE A 158 -29.24 6.73 -16.83
N GLU A 159 -29.98 6.70 -17.92
CA GLU A 159 -31.29 7.32 -18.04
C GLU A 159 -32.39 6.29 -17.74
N ALA A 160 -33.36 6.66 -16.89
CA ALA A 160 -34.53 5.87 -16.56
C ALA A 160 -35.71 6.80 -16.19
N ASP A 161 -36.95 6.36 -16.42
CA ASP A 161 -38.11 7.18 -16.15
C ASP A 161 -38.35 7.38 -14.64
N ASN A 162 -38.01 6.39 -13.85
CA ASN A 162 -38.17 6.41 -12.40
C ASN A 162 -37.14 5.54 -11.69
N ILE A 163 -37.05 5.66 -10.35
CA ILE A 163 -36.11 4.95 -9.51
C ILE A 163 -36.33 3.42 -9.53
N ARG A 164 -37.58 2.97 -9.70
CA ARG A 164 -37.89 1.52 -9.73
C ARG A 164 -37.27 0.83 -10.94
N GLU A 165 -37.18 1.55 -12.05
CA GLU A 165 -36.51 1.07 -13.26
C GLU A 165 -34.99 1.26 -13.20
N ALA A 166 -34.54 2.39 -12.61
CA ALA A 166 -33.12 2.72 -12.50
C ALA A 166 -32.37 1.76 -11.57
N LYS A 167 -32.94 1.41 -10.41
CA LYS A 167 -32.27 0.67 -9.36
C LYS A 167 -31.75 -0.71 -9.80
N PRO A 168 -32.57 -1.60 -10.40
CA PRO A 168 -32.07 -2.92 -10.84
C PRO A 168 -30.98 -2.83 -11.92
N LYS A 169 -31.06 -1.83 -12.81
CA LYS A 169 -30.06 -1.60 -13.86
C LYS A 169 -28.75 -1.15 -13.24
N LEU A 170 -28.80 -0.20 -12.29
CA LEU A 170 -27.61 0.32 -11.58
C LEU A 170 -26.96 -0.76 -10.73
N GLU A 171 -27.72 -1.60 -10.03
CA GLU A 171 -27.19 -2.70 -9.22
C GLU A 171 -26.50 -3.78 -10.08
N ARG A 172 -27.05 -4.06 -11.27
CA ARG A 172 -26.39 -4.96 -12.22
C ARG A 172 -25.06 -4.38 -12.70
N ILE A 173 -25.06 -3.14 -13.18
CA ILE A 173 -23.83 -2.46 -13.63
C ILE A 173 -22.80 -2.39 -12.51
N GLU A 174 -23.22 -2.13 -11.27
CA GLU A 174 -22.35 -2.12 -10.09
C GLU A 174 -21.69 -3.49 -9.91
N SER A 175 -22.45 -4.58 -9.96
CA SER A 175 -21.92 -5.94 -9.83
C SER A 175 -20.93 -6.25 -10.94
N ASP A 176 -21.22 -5.87 -12.18
CA ASP A 176 -20.36 -6.10 -13.32
C ASP A 176 -19.04 -5.30 -13.18
N ILE A 177 -19.10 -4.03 -12.74
CA ILE A 177 -17.90 -3.21 -12.47
C ILE A 177 -17.06 -3.83 -11.37
N LEU A 178 -17.65 -4.29 -10.27
CA LEU A 178 -16.94 -4.93 -9.16
C LEU A 178 -16.26 -6.22 -9.61
N ASN A 179 -16.91 -7.02 -10.45
CA ASN A 179 -16.33 -8.23 -11.02
C ASN A 179 -15.13 -7.92 -11.94
N ASN A 180 -15.24 -6.90 -12.78
CA ASN A 180 -14.11 -6.45 -13.60
C ASN A 180 -12.93 -5.94 -12.75
N PHE A 181 -13.17 -5.19 -11.70
CA PHE A 181 -12.13 -4.78 -10.76
C PHE A 181 -11.49 -5.99 -10.05
N LYS A 182 -12.27 -7.01 -9.72
CA LYS A 182 -11.75 -8.26 -9.15
C LYS A 182 -10.83 -8.99 -10.11
N ILE A 183 -11.15 -9.03 -11.41
CA ILE A 183 -10.28 -9.61 -12.46
C ILE A 183 -8.96 -8.83 -12.54
N LEU A 184 -9.01 -7.50 -12.46
CA LEU A 184 -7.83 -6.63 -12.41
C LEU A 184 -7.04 -6.74 -11.10
N GLY A 185 -7.55 -7.46 -10.09
CA GLY A 185 -6.95 -7.50 -8.75
C GLY A 185 -7.10 -6.20 -7.95
N VAL A 186 -8.03 -5.32 -8.36
CA VAL A 186 -8.29 -4.02 -7.73
C VAL A 186 -9.35 -4.14 -6.64
N PRO A 187 -9.02 -3.83 -5.38
CA PRO A 187 -10.04 -3.74 -4.33
C PRO A 187 -11.01 -2.59 -4.62
N ALA A 188 -12.31 -2.84 -4.56
CA ALA A 188 -13.34 -1.85 -4.82
C ALA A 188 -14.59 -2.15 -4.00
N TYR A 189 -15.34 -1.10 -3.61
CA TYR A 189 -16.62 -1.23 -2.93
C TYR A 189 -17.60 -0.10 -3.29
N PRO A 190 -18.90 -0.39 -3.34
CA PRO A 190 -19.92 0.60 -3.63
C PRO A 190 -20.11 1.56 -2.45
N LEU A 191 -20.34 2.83 -2.74
CA LEU A 191 -20.58 3.84 -1.74
C LEU A 191 -22.07 3.97 -1.41
N ASN A 192 -22.37 4.07 -0.12
CA ASN A 192 -23.70 4.43 0.36
C ASN A 192 -23.96 5.94 0.25
N GLY A 193 -25.18 6.37 0.60
CA GLY A 193 -25.57 7.77 0.47
C GLY A 193 -24.80 8.71 1.40
N VAL A 194 -24.44 8.28 2.60
CA VAL A 194 -23.68 9.09 3.57
C VAL A 194 -22.26 9.31 3.05
N GLU A 195 -21.61 8.27 2.57
CA GLU A 195 -20.26 8.34 2.00
C GLU A 195 -20.20 9.24 0.76
N ARG A 196 -21.22 9.16 -0.11
CA ARG A 196 -21.32 10.05 -1.27
C ARG A 196 -21.55 11.51 -0.85
N LEU A 197 -22.38 11.76 0.16
CA LEU A 197 -22.59 13.11 0.69
C LEU A 197 -21.33 13.66 1.34
N GLN A 198 -20.55 12.83 2.01
CA GLN A 198 -19.25 13.22 2.57
C GLN A 198 -18.31 13.73 1.48
N ILE A 199 -18.16 12.99 0.36
CA ILE A 199 -17.32 13.42 -0.76
C ILE A 199 -17.77 14.77 -1.32
N LEU A 200 -19.09 14.98 -1.45
CA LEU A 200 -19.62 16.26 -1.90
C LEU A 200 -19.34 17.38 -0.90
N TYR A 201 -19.49 17.11 0.41
CA TYR A 201 -19.18 18.06 1.47
C TYR A 201 -17.71 18.47 1.43
N GLU A 202 -16.77 17.51 1.39
CA GLU A 202 -15.34 17.76 1.31
C GLU A 202 -14.96 18.52 0.05
N THR A 203 -15.60 18.22 -1.09
CA THR A 203 -15.37 18.93 -2.35
C THR A 203 -15.84 20.38 -2.31
N PHE A 204 -17.00 20.64 -1.71
CA PHE A 204 -17.59 21.98 -1.64
C PHE A 204 -17.07 22.81 -0.47
N ASN A 205 -16.47 22.19 0.54
CA ASN A 205 -15.95 22.83 1.74
C ASN A 205 -14.47 22.46 2.01
N PRO A 206 -13.55 22.67 1.07
CA PRO A 206 -12.17 22.15 1.15
C PRO A 206 -11.31 22.81 2.25
N ASP A 207 -11.78 23.89 2.87
CA ASP A 207 -11.13 24.61 3.96
C ASP A 207 -11.69 24.24 5.35
N ILE A 208 -12.79 23.48 5.41
CA ILE A 208 -13.42 23.07 6.65
C ILE A 208 -12.89 21.68 7.06
N MET A 209 -12.17 21.63 8.18
CA MET A 209 -11.60 20.39 8.73
C MET A 209 -12.49 19.75 9.81
N THR A 210 -13.81 19.96 9.78
CA THR A 210 -14.71 19.29 10.70
C THR A 210 -15.24 18.01 10.08
N ASP A 211 -15.38 16.97 10.89
CA ASP A 211 -15.95 15.70 10.46
C ASP A 211 -17.39 15.92 9.95
N PHE A 212 -17.67 15.36 8.77
CA PHE A 212 -19.01 15.38 8.20
C PHE A 212 -19.94 14.54 9.06
N GLN A 213 -20.94 15.19 9.67
CA GLN A 213 -21.98 14.52 10.46
C GLN A 213 -23.31 14.61 9.74
N PHE A 214 -23.81 13.47 9.31
CA PHE A 214 -25.10 13.37 8.63
C PHE A 214 -25.85 12.10 9.04
N ASP A 215 -27.13 12.27 9.35
CA ASP A 215 -28.06 11.18 9.59
C ASP A 215 -29.40 11.43 8.89
N TYR A 216 -29.85 10.46 8.09
CA TYR A 216 -31.12 10.53 7.39
C TYR A 216 -32.34 10.68 8.31
N GLY A 217 -32.29 10.08 9.51
CA GLY A 217 -33.37 10.21 10.48
C GLY A 217 -33.51 11.64 11.00
N SER A 218 -32.41 12.27 11.30
CA SER A 218 -32.36 13.67 11.73
C SER A 218 -32.77 14.63 10.62
N MET A 219 -32.36 14.38 9.38
CA MET A 219 -32.77 15.17 8.20
C MET A 219 -34.28 15.17 8.02
N ILE A 220 -34.94 14.01 8.11
CA ILE A 220 -36.40 13.89 7.96
C ILE A 220 -37.12 14.66 9.06
N ARG A 221 -36.64 14.61 10.30
CA ARG A 221 -37.25 15.32 11.44
C ARG A 221 -37.12 16.82 11.33
N THR A 222 -36.03 17.33 10.77
CA THR A 222 -35.75 18.76 10.63
C THR A 222 -36.39 19.38 9.38
N GLY A 223 -36.83 18.54 8.42
CA GLY A 223 -37.37 19.00 7.13
C GLY A 223 -36.31 19.56 6.19
N LEU A 224 -35.03 19.37 6.51
CA LEU A 224 -33.90 19.73 5.64
C LEU A 224 -33.76 18.69 4.53
N ASN A 225 -33.01 19.03 3.48
CA ASN A 225 -32.66 18.11 2.43
C ASN A 225 -31.12 17.83 2.46
N THR A 226 -30.68 16.81 1.74
CA THR A 226 -29.28 16.44 1.71
C THR A 226 -28.33 17.55 1.23
N LYS A 227 -28.82 18.48 0.41
CA LYS A 227 -28.04 19.63 -0.08
C LYS A 227 -27.72 20.64 1.00
N ASP A 228 -28.60 20.77 2.02
CA ASP A 228 -28.37 21.71 3.12
C ASP A 228 -27.16 21.31 3.97
N TYR A 229 -26.81 20.02 3.99
CA TYR A 229 -25.67 19.49 4.72
C TYR A 229 -24.35 19.57 3.93
N VAL A 230 -24.39 19.59 2.59
CA VAL A 230 -23.18 19.60 1.75
C VAL A 230 -22.86 20.97 1.15
N ALA A 231 -23.85 21.90 1.16
CA ALA A 231 -23.69 23.20 0.53
C ALA A 231 -22.63 24.05 1.24
N PRO A 232 -21.74 24.74 0.51
CA PRO A 232 -20.87 25.76 1.10
C PRO A 232 -21.65 27.01 1.47
N THR A 233 -21.04 27.92 2.20
CA THR A 233 -21.67 29.18 2.61
C THR A 233 -22.04 30.07 1.44
N SER A 234 -21.33 30.02 0.34
CA SER A 234 -21.62 30.81 -0.87
C SER A 234 -20.95 30.22 -2.11
N PHE A 235 -21.59 30.44 -3.27
CA PHE A 235 -20.97 30.33 -4.59
C PHE A 235 -20.93 31.69 -5.29
N VAL A 236 -19.80 32.03 -5.91
CA VAL A 236 -19.64 33.27 -6.70
C VAL A 236 -18.96 32.98 -8.01
N PHE A 237 -19.66 33.03 -9.14
CA PHE A 237 -19.21 32.78 -10.50
C PHE A 237 -19.17 34.05 -11.36
N LYS A 238 -18.65 35.15 -10.81
CA LYS A 238 -18.62 36.43 -11.52
C LYS A 238 -17.40 36.60 -12.42
N ASP A 239 -16.31 35.95 -12.06
CA ASP A 239 -15.03 36.06 -12.76
C ASP A 239 -15.07 35.24 -14.04
N ARG A 240 -14.25 35.64 -15.04
CA ARG A 240 -14.18 34.97 -16.34
C ARG A 240 -13.76 33.49 -16.20
N ASN A 241 -12.74 33.20 -15.39
CA ASN A 241 -12.04 31.90 -15.36
C ASN A 241 -11.69 31.43 -13.95
N THR A 242 -12.34 31.99 -12.94
CA THR A 242 -12.26 31.57 -11.53
C THR A 242 -13.63 31.69 -10.88
N PHE A 243 -13.78 31.01 -9.75
CA PHE A 243 -14.95 31.10 -8.90
C PHE A 243 -14.56 31.14 -7.42
N ARG A 244 -15.50 31.50 -6.56
CA ARG A 244 -15.33 31.40 -5.11
C ARG A 244 -16.37 30.48 -4.52
N MET A 245 -15.94 29.72 -3.52
CA MET A 245 -16.72 28.74 -2.79
C MET A 245 -16.39 28.91 -1.30
N GLY A 246 -17.29 29.56 -0.55
CA GLY A 246 -16.95 30.01 0.80
C GLY A 246 -15.72 30.94 0.78
N ASN A 247 -14.70 30.57 1.55
CA ASN A 247 -13.42 31.29 1.61
C ASN A 247 -12.37 30.80 0.61
N THR A 248 -12.72 29.77 -0.17
CA THR A 248 -11.79 29.13 -1.13
C THR A 248 -12.01 29.70 -2.54
N ILE A 249 -10.92 29.91 -3.26
CA ILE A 249 -10.95 30.29 -4.70
C ILE A 249 -10.65 29.04 -5.50
N GLY A 250 -11.44 28.78 -6.55
CA GLY A 250 -11.25 27.64 -7.44
C GLY A 250 -11.22 28.04 -8.90
N ALA A 251 -10.66 27.15 -9.71
CA ALA A 251 -10.76 27.21 -11.16
C ALA A 251 -10.80 25.79 -11.74
N VAL A 252 -11.69 25.61 -12.70
CA VAL A 252 -11.77 24.41 -13.50
C VAL A 252 -11.09 24.64 -14.84
N SER A 253 -10.21 23.72 -15.20
CA SER A 253 -9.52 23.68 -16.49
C SER A 253 -9.85 22.37 -17.21
N TYR A 254 -9.75 22.37 -18.53
CA TYR A 254 -9.85 21.16 -19.34
C TYR A 254 -8.52 20.85 -20.02
N LEU A 255 -8.25 19.56 -20.26
CA LEU A 255 -7.08 19.12 -20.98
C LEU A 255 -7.34 19.08 -22.49
N GLN A 256 -6.59 19.84 -23.24
CA GLN A 256 -6.54 19.75 -24.69
C GLN A 256 -5.35 18.87 -25.11
N ILE A 257 -5.64 17.70 -25.66
CA ILE A 257 -4.66 16.74 -26.13
C ILE A 257 -4.23 17.15 -27.53
N LEU A 258 -2.96 17.52 -27.69
CA LEU A 258 -2.35 17.84 -28.97
C LEU A 258 -1.40 16.73 -29.43
N ALA A 259 -0.93 15.90 -28.50
CA ALA A 259 -0.03 14.80 -28.78
C ALA A 259 -0.68 13.78 -29.71
N PRO A 260 0.06 13.23 -30.68
CA PRO A 260 -0.38 12.09 -31.48
C PRO A 260 -0.46 10.81 -30.63
N GLU A 261 0.44 10.66 -29.65
CA GLU A 261 0.51 9.55 -28.73
C GLU A 261 0.66 10.06 -27.30
N LEU A 262 0.03 9.40 -26.35
CA LEU A 262 0.12 9.66 -24.91
C LEU A 262 0.88 8.52 -24.23
N THR A 263 1.34 8.75 -23.00
CA THR A 263 1.96 7.73 -22.16
C THR A 263 1.14 7.47 -20.90
N ASP A 264 1.17 6.26 -20.41
CA ASP A 264 0.49 5.81 -19.20
C ASP A 264 0.97 6.51 -17.90
N LYS A 265 2.09 7.24 -17.97
CA LYS A 265 2.65 7.99 -16.84
C LYS A 265 1.97 9.34 -16.60
N MET A 266 1.28 9.88 -17.59
CA MET A 266 0.74 11.23 -17.53
C MET A 266 -0.26 11.42 -16.38
N LEU A 267 -1.24 10.52 -16.24
CA LEU A 267 -2.23 10.63 -15.18
C LEU A 267 -1.58 10.51 -13.79
N ALA A 268 -0.63 9.60 -13.64
CA ALA A 268 0.12 9.41 -12.40
C ALA A 268 0.84 10.68 -11.96
N GLU A 269 1.52 11.39 -12.87
CA GLU A 269 2.21 12.63 -12.54
C GLU A 269 1.24 13.76 -12.14
N PHE A 270 0.04 13.83 -12.70
CA PHE A 270 -1.00 14.75 -12.21
C PHE A 270 -1.44 14.43 -10.79
N LEU A 271 -1.59 13.15 -10.47
CA LEU A 271 -2.03 12.70 -9.16
C LEU A 271 -0.93 12.86 -8.09
N ASP A 272 0.32 12.98 -8.49
CA ASP A 272 1.46 13.19 -7.58
C ASP A 272 1.68 14.66 -7.18
N ILE A 273 0.88 15.59 -7.71
CA ILE A 273 0.94 17.00 -7.31
C ILE A 273 0.55 17.16 -5.83
N ASP A 274 1.43 17.79 -5.04
CA ASP A 274 1.21 18.12 -3.62
C ASP A 274 0.31 19.35 -3.45
N LYS A 275 -0.88 19.32 -4.03
CA LYS A 275 -1.90 20.37 -3.94
C LYS A 275 -3.29 19.77 -3.96
N ASN A 276 -4.29 20.54 -3.50
CA ASN A 276 -5.67 20.18 -3.67
C ASN A 276 -6.02 20.20 -5.16
N LEU A 277 -6.17 19.02 -5.71
CA LEU A 277 -6.47 18.81 -7.12
C LEU A 277 -7.52 17.71 -7.24
N ILE A 278 -8.55 17.97 -8.05
CA ILE A 278 -9.49 16.95 -8.46
C ILE A 278 -9.39 16.78 -9.97
N VAL A 279 -9.06 15.57 -10.40
CA VAL A 279 -9.02 15.20 -11.82
C VAL A 279 -10.23 14.35 -12.13
N ASN A 280 -10.98 14.72 -13.15
CA ASN A 280 -12.15 13.98 -13.60
C ASN A 280 -12.03 13.62 -15.07
N LEU A 281 -12.21 12.37 -15.38
CA LEU A 281 -12.33 11.86 -16.73
C LEU A 281 -13.77 11.43 -16.98
N HIS A 282 -14.52 12.21 -17.75
CA HIS A 282 -15.83 11.82 -18.24
C HIS A 282 -15.66 11.03 -19.52
N VAL A 283 -16.21 9.82 -19.53
CA VAL A 283 -16.09 8.89 -20.66
C VAL A 283 -17.46 8.44 -21.08
N GLN A 284 -17.77 8.59 -22.34
CA GLN A 284 -19.01 8.14 -22.95
C GLN A 284 -18.71 7.30 -24.19
N SER A 285 -19.11 6.04 -24.20
CA SER A 285 -18.98 5.19 -25.38
C SER A 285 -19.88 5.70 -26.51
N VAL A 286 -19.40 5.59 -27.72
CA VAL A 286 -20.16 5.85 -28.93
C VAL A 286 -20.64 4.52 -29.50
N ASP A 287 -21.91 4.47 -29.90
CA ASP A 287 -22.43 3.30 -30.60
C ASP A 287 -21.54 2.91 -31.78
N GLN A 288 -21.14 1.62 -31.85
CA GLN A 288 -20.13 1.16 -32.81
C GLN A 288 -20.52 1.43 -34.27
N MET A 289 -21.80 1.22 -34.59
CA MET A 289 -22.28 1.46 -35.96
C MET A 289 -22.24 2.95 -36.31
N LYS A 290 -22.56 3.83 -35.33
CA LYS A 290 -22.47 5.29 -35.51
C LYS A 290 -21.01 5.73 -35.65
N ALA A 291 -20.11 5.18 -34.84
CA ALA A 291 -18.68 5.47 -34.91
C ALA A 291 -18.10 5.09 -36.28
N ILE A 292 -18.34 3.86 -36.74
CA ILE A 292 -17.88 3.39 -38.07
C ILE A 292 -18.45 4.28 -39.19
N LYS A 293 -19.75 4.63 -39.14
CA LYS A 293 -20.37 5.51 -40.13
C LYS A 293 -19.75 6.90 -40.14
N LEU A 294 -19.46 7.44 -38.97
CA LEU A 294 -18.81 8.77 -38.84
C LEU A 294 -17.41 8.75 -39.44
N VAL A 295 -16.60 7.74 -39.12
CA VAL A 295 -15.21 7.63 -39.64
C VAL A 295 -15.24 7.37 -41.15
N LYS A 296 -16.12 6.51 -41.66
CA LYS A 296 -16.30 6.30 -43.10
C LYS A 296 -16.66 7.58 -43.84
N SER A 297 -17.56 8.40 -43.27
CA SER A 297 -17.88 9.70 -43.84
C SER A 297 -16.64 10.61 -43.93
N LYS A 298 -15.83 10.65 -42.83
CA LYS A 298 -14.61 11.46 -42.82
C LYS A 298 -13.55 10.97 -43.79
N VAL A 299 -13.36 9.64 -43.92
CA VAL A 299 -12.46 9.06 -44.96
C VAL A 299 -12.93 9.46 -46.35
N THR A 300 -14.24 9.43 -46.60
CA THR A 300 -14.80 9.86 -47.88
C THR A 300 -14.58 11.34 -48.14
N ASP A 301 -14.77 12.22 -47.15
CA ASP A 301 -14.55 13.65 -47.23
C ASP A 301 -13.06 13.94 -47.54
N ILE A 302 -12.12 13.28 -46.87
CA ILE A 302 -10.66 13.42 -47.10
C ILE A 302 -10.29 12.95 -48.50
N ASN A 303 -10.82 11.80 -48.94
CA ASN A 303 -10.57 11.33 -50.31
C ASN A 303 -11.09 12.30 -51.37
N ARG A 304 -12.26 12.91 -51.10
CA ARG A 304 -12.80 13.98 -51.97
C ARG A 304 -11.88 15.20 -52.02
N MET A 305 -11.39 15.66 -50.85
CA MET A 305 -10.42 16.75 -50.80
C MET A 305 -9.13 16.40 -51.54
N LYS A 306 -8.61 15.18 -51.45
CA LYS A 306 -7.45 14.72 -52.21
C LYS A 306 -7.70 14.80 -53.71
N ILE A 307 -8.85 14.35 -54.19
CA ILE A 307 -9.24 14.42 -55.60
C ILE A 307 -9.33 15.90 -56.04
N GLU A 308 -9.87 16.79 -55.23
CA GLU A 308 -9.96 18.22 -55.53
C GLU A 308 -8.57 18.86 -55.64
N GLU A 309 -7.64 18.56 -54.73
CA GLU A 309 -6.25 19.06 -54.78
C GLU A 309 -5.49 18.46 -55.96
N GLN A 310 -5.64 17.17 -56.26
CA GLN A 310 -5.09 16.56 -57.48
C GLN A 310 -5.58 17.28 -58.77
N LYS A 311 -6.87 17.59 -58.87
CA LYS A 311 -7.43 18.34 -60.00
C LYS A 311 -6.86 19.76 -60.06
N LYS A 312 -6.61 20.41 -58.94
CA LYS A 312 -5.97 21.73 -58.91
C LYS A 312 -4.52 21.65 -59.36
N ALA A 313 -3.74 20.66 -58.90
CA ALA A 313 -2.34 20.43 -59.32
C ALA A 313 -2.24 20.23 -60.83
N VAL A 314 -3.05 19.35 -61.39
CA VAL A 314 -3.08 19.11 -62.85
C VAL A 314 -3.45 20.38 -63.63
N ARG A 315 -4.43 21.20 -63.18
CA ARG A 315 -4.80 22.45 -63.82
C ARG A 315 -3.67 23.50 -63.76
N ALA A 316 -2.83 23.42 -62.74
CA ALA A 316 -1.65 24.28 -62.55
C ALA A 316 -0.39 23.74 -63.23
N GLY A 317 -0.48 22.61 -63.97
CA GLY A 317 0.67 22.02 -64.67
C GLY A 317 1.62 21.18 -63.78
N TYR A 318 1.21 20.84 -62.59
CA TYR A 318 1.97 19.99 -61.65
C TYR A 318 1.54 18.52 -61.75
N ASP A 319 2.40 17.64 -61.29
CA ASP A 319 2.12 16.19 -61.21
C ASP A 319 0.94 15.88 -60.26
N MET A 320 0.15 14.88 -60.65
CA MET A 320 -1.00 14.40 -59.82
C MET A 320 -0.59 13.91 -58.45
N ASP A 321 0.67 13.51 -58.25
CA ASP A 321 1.19 13.01 -56.96
C ASP A 321 1.52 14.12 -55.97
N ILE A 322 1.46 15.41 -56.37
CA ILE A 322 1.65 16.55 -55.49
C ILE A 322 0.37 16.81 -54.69
N ILE A 323 0.22 16.04 -53.58
CA ILE A 323 -0.85 16.21 -52.60
C ILE A 323 -0.23 16.83 -51.35
N PRO A 324 -0.91 17.81 -50.69
CA PRO A 324 -0.46 18.31 -49.41
C PRO A 324 -0.20 17.14 -48.43
N SER A 325 0.98 17.14 -47.81
CA SER A 325 1.42 16.06 -46.88
C SER A 325 0.39 15.77 -45.79
N ASP A 326 -0.28 16.82 -45.32
CA ASP A 326 -1.31 16.73 -44.25
C ASP A 326 -2.49 15.87 -44.67
N LEU A 327 -2.97 16.01 -45.92
CA LEU A 327 -4.10 15.20 -46.43
C LEU A 327 -3.73 13.73 -46.61
N ASN A 328 -2.46 13.43 -46.89
CA ASN A 328 -1.98 12.07 -46.96
C ASN A 328 -1.89 11.44 -45.59
N THR A 329 -1.36 12.16 -44.60
CA THR A 329 -1.25 11.73 -43.23
C THR A 329 -2.62 11.52 -42.62
N TYR A 330 -3.51 12.51 -42.68
CA TYR A 330 -4.89 12.39 -42.13
C TYR A 330 -5.71 11.29 -42.82
N GLY A 331 -5.50 11.10 -44.14
CA GLY A 331 -6.17 10.01 -44.87
C GLY A 331 -5.68 8.62 -44.44
N GLY A 332 -4.40 8.46 -44.18
CA GLY A 332 -3.80 7.25 -43.64
C GLY A 332 -4.31 6.94 -42.22
N GLU A 333 -4.26 7.95 -41.32
CA GLU A 333 -4.77 7.82 -39.95
C GLU A 333 -6.25 7.49 -39.88
N ALA A 334 -7.08 8.15 -40.70
CA ALA A 334 -8.52 7.86 -40.75
C ALA A 334 -8.84 6.47 -41.28
N LYS A 335 -8.06 5.94 -42.23
CA LYS A 335 -8.19 4.57 -42.69
C LYS A 335 -7.78 3.55 -41.60
N ARG A 336 -6.65 3.75 -40.93
CA ARG A 336 -6.20 2.92 -39.81
C ARG A 336 -7.25 2.91 -38.69
N LEU A 337 -7.76 4.06 -38.30
CA LEU A 337 -8.84 4.15 -37.31
C LEU A 337 -10.07 3.36 -37.75
N LEU A 338 -10.43 3.38 -39.03
CA LEU A 338 -11.55 2.60 -39.55
C LEU A 338 -11.28 1.10 -39.46
N GLU A 339 -10.08 0.66 -39.81
CA GLU A 339 -9.63 -0.72 -39.71
C GLU A 339 -9.63 -1.20 -38.24
N ASP A 340 -9.11 -0.38 -37.33
CA ASP A 340 -9.10 -0.68 -35.89
C ASP A 340 -10.53 -0.84 -35.35
N LEU A 341 -11.45 0.03 -35.71
CA LEU A 341 -12.85 -0.06 -35.31
C LEU A 341 -13.60 -1.24 -35.94
N GLN A 342 -13.16 -1.78 -37.09
CA GLN A 342 -13.81 -2.86 -37.78
C GLN A 342 -13.24 -4.26 -37.49
N SER A 343 -11.93 -4.35 -37.28
CA SER A 343 -11.18 -5.62 -37.19
C SER A 343 -10.58 -5.88 -35.81
N ARG A 344 -10.42 -4.88 -34.96
CA ARG A 344 -9.89 -5.02 -33.61
C ARG A 344 -11.00 -4.75 -32.58
N ASN A 345 -10.82 -5.21 -31.35
CA ASN A 345 -11.76 -4.93 -30.25
C ASN A 345 -11.68 -3.47 -29.77
N GLU A 346 -11.58 -2.52 -30.72
CA GLU A 346 -11.52 -1.07 -30.47
C GLU A 346 -12.93 -0.45 -30.53
N ARG A 347 -13.24 0.39 -29.56
CA ARG A 347 -14.44 1.23 -29.54
C ARG A 347 -14.06 2.69 -29.59
N MET A 348 -15.02 3.54 -29.90
CA MET A 348 -14.84 4.98 -29.83
C MET A 348 -15.48 5.54 -28.58
N PHE A 349 -14.70 6.36 -27.87
CA PHE A 349 -15.14 7.06 -26.67
C PHE A 349 -15.06 8.58 -26.87
N LEU A 350 -15.99 9.30 -26.29
CA LEU A 350 -15.93 10.76 -26.14
C LEU A 350 -15.45 11.06 -24.73
N VAL A 351 -14.26 11.63 -24.63
CA VAL A 351 -13.57 11.88 -23.36
C VAL A 351 -13.46 13.38 -23.10
N THR A 352 -13.78 13.78 -21.85
CA THR A 352 -13.54 15.14 -21.31
C THR A 352 -12.70 14.99 -20.05
N ALA A 353 -11.52 15.57 -20.04
CA ALA A 353 -10.66 15.60 -18.84
C ALA A 353 -10.73 17.00 -18.21
N LEU A 354 -11.21 17.05 -16.95
CA LEU A 354 -11.36 18.28 -16.18
C LEU A 354 -10.44 18.25 -14.96
N PHE A 355 -9.89 19.42 -14.65
CA PHE A 355 -8.97 19.63 -13.52
C PHE A 355 -9.51 20.77 -12.66
N LEU A 356 -9.92 20.45 -11.47
CA LEU A 356 -10.38 21.42 -10.47
C LEU A 356 -9.23 21.68 -9.48
N ASN A 357 -8.69 22.89 -9.52
CA ASN A 357 -7.71 23.37 -8.54
C ASN A 357 -8.40 24.31 -7.56
N THR A 358 -8.11 24.19 -6.27
CA THR A 358 -8.62 25.06 -5.21
C THR A 358 -7.49 25.57 -4.33
N ALA A 359 -7.60 26.83 -3.87
CA ALA A 359 -6.63 27.43 -2.95
C ALA A 359 -7.26 28.55 -2.13
N LYS A 360 -6.62 28.95 -1.02
CA LYS A 360 -7.07 30.06 -0.17
C LYS A 360 -6.82 31.43 -0.78
N THR A 361 -5.82 31.56 -1.63
CA THR A 361 -5.44 32.83 -2.29
C THR A 361 -5.34 32.65 -3.79
N LYS A 362 -5.58 33.76 -4.54
CA LYS A 362 -5.46 33.74 -6.00
C LYS A 362 -4.05 33.36 -6.45
N GLN A 363 -3.00 33.87 -5.80
CA GLN A 363 -1.62 33.54 -6.13
C GLN A 363 -1.32 32.05 -5.94
N ALA A 364 -1.79 31.46 -4.83
CA ALA A 364 -1.62 30.02 -4.59
C ALA A 364 -2.37 29.19 -5.63
N LEU A 365 -3.58 29.63 -6.06
CA LEU A 365 -4.33 28.99 -7.13
C LEU A 365 -3.58 29.07 -8.48
N ASP A 366 -3.08 30.24 -8.83
CA ASP A 366 -2.35 30.45 -10.09
C ASP A 366 -1.07 29.59 -10.12
N ASN A 367 -0.35 29.48 -9.00
CA ASN A 367 0.81 28.61 -8.86
C ASN A 367 0.44 27.11 -9.01
N ALA A 368 -0.66 26.68 -8.41
CA ALA A 368 -1.12 25.30 -8.54
C ALA A 368 -1.49 24.96 -9.99
N ILE A 369 -2.20 25.86 -10.67
CA ILE A 369 -2.56 25.67 -12.08
C ILE A 369 -1.31 25.71 -12.98
N PHE A 370 -0.34 26.56 -12.68
CA PHE A 370 0.93 26.60 -13.42
C PHE A 370 1.68 25.27 -13.32
N GLN A 371 1.77 24.68 -12.13
CA GLN A 371 2.36 23.34 -11.94
C GLN A 371 1.60 22.27 -12.73
N THR A 372 0.27 22.27 -12.64
CA THR A 372 -0.56 21.32 -13.40
C THR A 372 -0.39 21.50 -14.92
N ALA A 373 -0.31 22.74 -15.39
CA ALA A 373 -0.08 23.06 -16.80
C ALA A 373 1.31 22.63 -17.28
N GLY A 374 2.33 22.73 -16.42
CA GLY A 374 3.69 22.25 -16.71
C GLY A 374 3.75 20.75 -16.97
N ILE A 375 3.01 19.96 -16.20
CA ILE A 375 2.88 18.51 -16.46
C ILE A 375 2.17 18.27 -17.80
N ALA A 376 1.05 18.95 -18.07
CA ALA A 376 0.36 18.83 -19.35
C ALA A 376 1.30 19.11 -20.53
N GLN A 377 2.09 20.19 -20.44
CA GLN A 377 3.02 20.59 -21.49
C GLN A 377 4.13 19.55 -21.72
N LYS A 378 4.62 18.89 -20.68
CA LYS A 378 5.59 17.79 -20.79
C LYS A 378 5.10 16.66 -21.71
N TYR A 379 3.79 16.44 -21.74
CA TYR A 379 3.13 15.41 -22.56
C TYR A 379 2.46 15.98 -23.83
N ASN A 380 2.91 17.13 -24.32
CA ASN A 380 2.34 17.80 -25.50
C ASN A 380 0.80 18.01 -25.39
N CYS A 381 0.35 18.31 -24.19
CA CYS A 381 -1.02 18.67 -23.89
C CYS A 381 -1.09 20.12 -23.38
N VAL A 382 -2.23 20.76 -23.52
CA VAL A 382 -2.46 22.12 -23.01
C VAL A 382 -3.60 22.11 -22.00
N LEU A 383 -3.33 22.60 -20.81
CA LEU A 383 -4.38 22.84 -19.80
C LEU A 383 -4.97 24.24 -20.00
N LYS A 384 -6.25 24.32 -20.34
CA LYS A 384 -6.96 25.57 -20.55
C LYS A 384 -8.05 25.75 -19.50
N ARG A 385 -8.09 26.93 -18.85
CA ARG A 385 -9.19 27.28 -17.96
C ARG A 385 -10.50 27.43 -18.75
N LEU A 386 -11.62 27.03 -18.15
CA LEU A 386 -12.93 27.26 -18.72
C LEU A 386 -13.27 28.75 -18.60
N ASP A 387 -13.63 29.38 -19.69
CA ASP A 387 -14.06 30.78 -19.74
C ASP A 387 -15.60 30.85 -19.65
N TYR A 388 -16.10 31.54 -18.64
CA TYR A 388 -17.56 31.75 -18.40
C TYR A 388 -18.38 30.45 -18.23
N GLN A 389 -17.71 29.32 -17.96
CA GLN A 389 -18.30 27.99 -17.73
C GLN A 389 -17.78 27.37 -16.42
N GLN A 390 -17.42 28.22 -15.45
CA GLN A 390 -16.86 27.73 -14.19
C GLN A 390 -17.90 27.02 -13.31
N GLU A 391 -19.16 27.42 -13.38
CA GLU A 391 -20.28 26.77 -12.67
C GLU A 391 -20.52 25.36 -13.24
N GLU A 392 -20.65 25.25 -14.56
CA GLU A 392 -20.79 23.99 -15.27
C GLU A 392 -19.56 23.09 -15.06
N GLY A 393 -18.37 23.69 -15.06
CA GLY A 393 -17.11 23.00 -14.77
C GLY A 393 -17.07 22.42 -13.37
N LEU A 394 -17.42 23.20 -12.34
CA LEU A 394 -17.46 22.74 -10.95
C LEU A 394 -18.46 21.59 -10.80
N MET A 395 -19.68 21.74 -11.34
CA MET A 395 -20.71 20.70 -11.25
C MET A 395 -20.35 19.42 -12.04
N SER A 396 -19.51 19.53 -13.07
CA SER A 396 -18.93 18.38 -13.75
C SER A 396 -17.72 17.79 -13.02
N SER A 397 -17.11 18.53 -12.10
CA SER A 397 -15.96 18.07 -11.33
C SER A 397 -16.32 17.31 -10.06
N VAL A 398 -17.59 17.21 -9.69
CA VAL A 398 -18.06 16.38 -8.58
C VAL A 398 -18.49 14.99 -9.06
N PRO A 399 -18.33 13.90 -8.26
CA PRO A 399 -18.62 12.53 -8.68
C PRO A 399 -20.13 12.24 -8.73
N LEU A 400 -20.81 12.91 -9.66
CA LEU A 400 -22.26 12.75 -9.91
C LEU A 400 -22.56 11.98 -11.20
N GLY A 401 -21.56 11.75 -12.07
CA GLY A 401 -21.69 11.01 -13.32
C GLY A 401 -22.36 11.80 -14.44
N VAL A 402 -22.30 13.15 -14.43
CA VAL A 402 -22.84 14.03 -15.46
C VAL A 402 -21.82 15.06 -15.90
N ASN A 403 -21.68 15.23 -17.21
CA ASN A 403 -20.81 16.22 -17.82
C ASN A 403 -21.63 17.37 -18.45
N HIS A 404 -21.47 18.58 -17.93
CA HIS A 404 -22.10 19.80 -18.46
C HIS A 404 -21.22 20.52 -19.49
N ILE A 405 -19.96 20.08 -19.68
CA ILE A 405 -19.02 20.71 -20.57
C ILE A 405 -19.12 20.08 -21.97
N PRO A 406 -19.34 20.88 -23.01
CA PRO A 406 -19.51 20.37 -24.38
C PRO A 406 -18.21 19.94 -25.04
N ILE A 407 -17.04 20.24 -24.44
CA ILE A 407 -15.74 19.92 -24.99
C ILE A 407 -15.47 18.42 -24.82
N LYS A 408 -15.40 17.69 -25.94
CA LYS A 408 -15.18 16.25 -25.96
C LYS A 408 -14.12 15.91 -26.99
N ARG A 409 -13.21 15.00 -26.64
CA ARG A 409 -12.21 14.42 -27.54
C ARG A 409 -12.63 13.00 -27.86
N ALA A 410 -12.66 12.67 -29.16
CA ALA A 410 -12.86 11.29 -29.59
C ALA A 410 -11.53 10.52 -29.47
N LEU A 411 -11.55 9.40 -28.76
CA LEU A 411 -10.41 8.51 -28.54
C LEU A 411 -10.87 7.06 -28.77
N THR A 412 -9.94 6.19 -29.15
CA THR A 412 -10.18 4.74 -29.20
C THR A 412 -10.08 4.09 -27.82
N THR A 413 -10.40 2.82 -27.68
CA THR A 413 -10.24 2.07 -26.41
C THR A 413 -8.80 2.20 -25.92
N THR A 414 -7.82 1.82 -26.72
CA THR A 414 -6.40 1.86 -26.36
C THR A 414 -5.96 3.27 -25.96
N SER A 415 -6.37 4.30 -26.74
CA SER A 415 -6.04 5.69 -26.43
C SER A 415 -6.71 6.20 -25.15
N THR A 416 -7.91 5.70 -24.82
CA THR A 416 -8.60 6.05 -23.58
C THR A 416 -7.98 5.29 -22.40
N ALA A 417 -7.58 4.03 -22.61
CA ALA A 417 -6.96 3.18 -21.59
C ALA A 417 -5.59 3.70 -21.11
N ILE A 418 -4.93 4.59 -21.88
CA ILE A 418 -3.70 5.25 -21.47
C ILE A 418 -3.87 6.08 -20.19
N PHE A 419 -5.08 6.56 -19.90
CA PHE A 419 -5.40 7.13 -18.59
C PHE A 419 -5.55 6.03 -17.55
N VAL A 420 -4.48 5.23 -17.35
CA VAL A 420 -4.46 4.14 -16.38
C VAL A 420 -4.68 4.72 -14.99
N PRO A 421 -5.73 4.29 -14.28
CA PRO A 421 -6.07 4.87 -12.98
C PRO A 421 -5.20 4.32 -11.83
N PHE A 422 -4.29 3.39 -12.14
CA PHE A 422 -3.46 2.72 -11.16
C PHE A 422 -2.06 3.33 -11.15
N THR A 423 -1.57 3.63 -9.95
CA THR A 423 -0.27 4.28 -9.77
C THR A 423 0.63 3.44 -8.88
N THR A 424 0.57 3.63 -7.58
CA THR A 424 1.33 2.90 -6.56
C THR A 424 0.43 2.62 -5.38
N GLN A 425 0.60 1.45 -4.80
CA GLN A 425 -0.13 1.08 -3.60
C GLN A 425 0.33 1.90 -2.40
N GLU A 426 -0.60 2.21 -1.52
CA GLU A 426 -0.36 2.86 -0.25
C GLU A 426 -0.63 1.87 0.89
N LEU A 427 0.25 1.87 1.88
CA LEU A 427 0.10 1.06 3.08
C LEU A 427 0.00 1.97 4.30
N PHE A 428 -1.21 2.40 4.61
CA PHE A 428 -1.51 3.18 5.81
C PHE A 428 -2.68 2.53 6.54
N MET A 429 -2.37 1.82 7.63
CA MET A 429 -3.33 1.08 8.42
C MET A 429 -3.50 1.71 9.79
N ALA A 430 -4.73 1.74 10.29
CA ALA A 430 -5.03 2.12 11.66
C ALA A 430 -4.88 0.93 12.62
N GLY A 431 -4.76 1.24 13.91
CA GLY A 431 -4.63 0.24 14.99
C GLY A 431 -3.18 0.04 15.43
N GLU A 432 -2.79 -1.20 15.70
CA GLU A 432 -1.43 -1.55 16.17
C GLU A 432 -0.40 -1.58 15.02
N SER A 433 -0.50 -0.58 14.11
CA SER A 433 0.37 -0.48 12.95
C SER A 433 1.72 0.13 13.32
N LEU A 434 2.79 -0.45 12.78
CA LEU A 434 4.15 0.02 12.97
C LEU A 434 4.58 0.87 11.78
N TYR A 435 5.44 1.86 12.04
CA TYR A 435 6.00 2.74 11.02
C TYR A 435 7.26 2.13 10.38
N TYR A 436 7.29 2.09 9.05
CA TYR A 436 8.41 1.52 8.27
C TYR A 436 9.08 2.50 7.32
N GLY A 437 8.74 3.78 7.37
CA GLY A 437 9.33 4.80 6.52
C GLY A 437 8.29 5.51 5.64
N LEU A 438 8.77 6.20 4.62
CA LEU A 438 7.96 6.85 3.61
C LEU A 438 8.02 6.05 2.31
N ASN A 439 6.90 5.92 1.63
CA ASN A 439 6.85 5.37 0.28
C ASN A 439 7.75 6.22 -0.65
N ALA A 440 8.71 5.59 -1.32
CA ALA A 440 9.68 6.31 -2.15
C ALA A 440 9.05 6.99 -3.38
N LEU A 441 7.85 6.55 -3.79
CA LEU A 441 7.11 7.11 -4.93
C LEU A 441 6.17 8.24 -4.51
N SER A 442 5.27 7.97 -3.57
CA SER A 442 4.23 8.92 -3.15
C SER A 442 4.66 9.82 -1.99
N ASN A 443 5.75 9.47 -1.32
CA ASN A 443 6.24 10.14 -0.10
C ASN A 443 5.25 10.08 1.09
N ASN A 444 4.27 9.18 1.04
CA ASN A 444 3.34 8.94 2.15
C ASN A 444 3.94 7.99 3.19
N MET A 445 3.48 8.11 4.44
CA MET A 445 3.91 7.22 5.52
C MET A 445 3.47 5.78 5.25
N ILE A 446 4.36 4.84 5.52
CA ILE A 446 4.07 3.41 5.50
C ILE A 446 3.81 2.98 6.94
N MET A 447 2.57 2.60 7.21
CA MET A 447 2.09 2.12 8.50
C MET A 447 1.40 0.78 8.29
N VAL A 448 1.95 -0.31 8.81
CA VAL A 448 1.39 -1.66 8.63
C VAL A 448 1.35 -2.45 9.92
N ASP A 449 0.34 -3.30 10.03
CA ASP A 449 0.16 -4.24 11.12
C ASP A 449 0.38 -5.67 10.59
N ARG A 450 1.50 -6.27 10.97
CA ARG A 450 1.87 -7.64 10.55
C ARG A 450 0.88 -8.69 11.02
N LYS A 451 0.15 -8.46 12.11
CA LYS A 451 -0.88 -9.38 12.63
C LYS A 451 -2.05 -9.58 11.65
N LYS A 452 -2.25 -8.62 10.71
CA LYS A 452 -3.28 -8.70 9.67
C LYS A 452 -2.86 -9.55 8.46
N LEU A 453 -1.59 -9.92 8.37
CA LEU A 453 -1.08 -10.80 7.33
C LEU A 453 -1.54 -12.25 7.56
N LYS A 454 -1.66 -12.98 6.48
CA LYS A 454 -1.93 -14.41 6.54
C LYS A 454 -0.78 -15.17 7.21
N ASN A 455 0.46 -14.77 6.93
CA ASN A 455 1.68 -15.25 7.56
C ASN A 455 2.46 -14.05 8.11
N PRO A 456 2.35 -13.73 9.42
CA PRO A 456 2.99 -12.55 10.01
C PRO A 456 4.51 -12.67 10.14
N ASN A 457 5.08 -13.83 9.81
CA ASN A 457 6.51 -14.08 9.83
C ASN A 457 7.24 -13.12 8.89
N GLY A 458 8.44 -12.72 9.23
CA GLY A 458 9.18 -11.74 8.47
C GLY A 458 10.66 -12.00 8.31
N LEU A 459 11.23 -11.38 7.28
CA LEU A 459 12.65 -11.40 6.98
C LEU A 459 13.17 -9.97 6.82
N ILE A 460 14.35 -9.70 7.35
CA ILE A 460 15.10 -8.45 7.13
C ILE A 460 16.39 -8.83 6.41
N LEU A 461 16.46 -8.47 5.13
CA LEU A 461 17.53 -8.90 4.22
C LEU A 461 18.38 -7.71 3.79
N GLY A 462 19.70 -7.88 3.73
CA GLY A 462 20.57 -6.83 3.21
C GLY A 462 22.05 -7.10 3.44
N THR A 463 22.89 -6.43 2.66
CA THR A 463 24.34 -6.50 2.82
C THR A 463 24.83 -5.90 4.16
N PRO A 464 26.05 -6.20 4.61
CA PRO A 464 26.69 -5.49 5.71
C PRO A 464 26.64 -3.97 5.49
N GLY A 465 26.34 -3.20 6.55
CA GLY A 465 26.24 -1.73 6.46
C GLY A 465 24.99 -1.18 5.76
N SER A 466 24.04 -2.02 5.33
CA SER A 466 22.78 -1.56 4.72
C SER A 466 21.75 -1.04 5.73
N GLY A 467 21.98 -1.23 7.04
CA GLY A 467 21.10 -0.78 8.10
C GLY A 467 20.13 -1.84 8.65
N LYS A 468 20.39 -3.14 8.47
CA LYS A 468 19.54 -4.25 8.96
C LYS A 468 19.26 -4.19 10.46
N SER A 469 20.33 -4.19 11.28
CA SER A 469 20.22 -4.15 12.74
C SER A 469 19.51 -2.89 13.20
N PHE A 470 19.72 -1.75 12.52
CA PHE A 470 19.00 -0.51 12.79
C PHE A 470 17.50 -0.64 12.49
N ALA A 471 17.14 -1.23 11.34
CA ALA A 471 15.74 -1.47 10.97
C ALA A 471 15.03 -2.41 11.94
N ALA A 472 15.72 -3.48 12.40
CA ALA A 472 15.20 -4.38 13.43
C ALA A 472 14.99 -3.68 14.77
N LYS A 473 15.98 -2.93 15.26
CA LYS A 473 15.89 -2.14 16.50
C LYS A 473 14.77 -1.12 16.43
N ARG A 474 14.55 -0.54 15.26
CA ARG A 474 13.45 0.37 15.04
C ARG A 474 12.09 -0.32 15.09
N GLU A 475 11.92 -1.48 14.48
CA GLU A 475 10.69 -2.27 14.59
C GLU A 475 10.43 -2.68 16.04
N ILE A 476 11.46 -3.10 16.79
CA ILE A 476 11.41 -3.43 18.22
C ILE A 476 10.89 -2.23 19.02
N THR A 477 11.47 -1.06 18.82
CA THR A 477 11.06 0.18 19.49
C THR A 477 9.61 0.55 19.18
N ASN A 478 9.22 0.46 17.90
CA ASN A 478 7.85 0.71 17.47
C ASN A 478 6.88 -0.27 18.14
N ALA A 479 7.20 -1.56 18.14
CA ALA A 479 6.38 -2.60 18.74
C ALA A 479 6.22 -2.38 20.25
N PHE A 480 7.30 -1.99 20.93
CA PHE A 480 7.26 -1.70 22.36
C PHE A 480 6.33 -0.53 22.69
N PHE A 481 6.32 0.53 21.89
CA PHE A 481 5.49 1.71 22.16
C PHE A 481 4.03 1.57 21.70
N VAL A 482 3.78 0.81 20.64
CA VAL A 482 2.46 0.76 19.99
C VAL A 482 1.65 -0.46 20.43
N THR A 483 2.31 -1.58 20.74
CA THR A 483 1.63 -2.85 21.08
C THR A 483 1.86 -3.25 22.55
N LYS A 484 1.24 -4.35 22.97
CA LYS A 484 1.49 -5.02 24.25
C LYS A 484 2.23 -6.36 24.07
N ASP A 485 2.77 -6.60 22.89
CA ASP A 485 3.45 -7.85 22.56
C ASP A 485 4.71 -8.05 23.43
N ASP A 486 5.04 -9.28 23.73
CA ASP A 486 6.37 -9.63 24.25
C ASP A 486 7.38 -9.59 23.12
N ILE A 487 8.59 -9.19 23.43
CA ILE A 487 9.69 -9.04 22.47
C ILE A 487 10.87 -9.84 22.95
N ILE A 488 11.29 -10.81 22.16
CA ILE A 488 12.46 -11.63 22.43
C ILE A 488 13.47 -11.47 21.33
N ILE A 489 14.73 -11.34 21.70
CA ILE A 489 15.84 -11.06 20.79
C ILE A 489 16.94 -12.12 20.99
N GLY A 490 17.32 -12.80 19.92
CA GLY A 490 18.52 -13.62 19.86
C GLY A 490 19.66 -12.80 19.28
N ASP A 491 20.64 -12.43 20.10
CA ASP A 491 21.73 -11.49 19.79
C ASP A 491 23.11 -12.19 19.79
N PRO A 492 23.55 -12.71 18.64
CA PRO A 492 24.84 -13.35 18.54
C PRO A 492 26.03 -12.38 18.44
N GLU A 493 25.78 -11.09 18.24
CA GLU A 493 26.83 -10.08 18.06
C GLU A 493 26.91 -9.05 19.22
N GLY A 494 25.97 -9.08 20.16
CA GLY A 494 25.93 -8.21 21.33
C GLY A 494 25.57 -6.77 20.99
N GLU A 495 24.73 -6.55 19.98
CA GLU A 495 24.38 -5.22 19.48
C GLU A 495 23.15 -4.60 20.14
N TYR A 496 22.29 -5.39 20.81
CA TYR A 496 20.97 -4.97 21.27
C TYR A 496 20.96 -4.50 22.72
N TYR A 497 22.01 -4.76 23.51
CA TYR A 497 22.10 -4.38 24.93
C TYR A 497 21.68 -2.93 25.20
N PRO A 498 22.18 -1.89 24.50
CA PRO A 498 21.86 -0.51 24.83
C PRO A 498 20.38 -0.16 24.68
N LEU A 499 19.76 -0.68 23.64
CA LEU A 499 18.34 -0.48 23.38
C LEU A 499 17.48 -1.20 24.42
N VAL A 500 17.78 -2.48 24.69
CA VAL A 500 17.03 -3.30 25.63
C VAL A 500 17.11 -2.72 27.04
N HIS A 501 18.30 -2.29 27.48
CA HIS A 501 18.50 -1.64 28.75
C HIS A 501 17.73 -0.30 28.86
N ALA A 502 17.77 0.52 27.81
CA ALA A 502 17.04 1.80 27.77
C ALA A 502 15.51 1.63 27.80
N LEU A 503 14.99 0.49 27.35
CA LEU A 503 13.57 0.14 27.41
C LEU A 503 13.21 -0.69 28.65
N GLY A 504 14.10 -0.78 29.67
CA GLY A 504 13.86 -1.53 30.90
C GLY A 504 13.74 -3.03 30.69
N GLY A 505 14.26 -3.56 29.59
CA GLY A 505 14.27 -4.96 29.26
C GLY A 505 15.33 -5.74 30.04
N GLN A 506 15.26 -7.07 29.95
CA GLN A 506 16.20 -7.99 30.55
C GLN A 506 17.21 -8.47 29.49
N VAL A 507 18.50 -8.48 29.86
CA VAL A 507 19.53 -9.09 29.04
C VAL A 507 20.07 -10.31 29.79
N VAL A 508 20.04 -11.45 29.15
CA VAL A 508 20.58 -12.72 29.63
C VAL A 508 21.88 -13.03 28.90
N HIS A 509 22.98 -12.97 29.61
CA HIS A 509 24.30 -13.24 29.05
C HIS A 509 24.61 -14.73 29.11
N ILE A 510 24.68 -15.37 27.96
CA ILE A 510 25.07 -16.78 27.87
C ILE A 510 26.53 -16.85 27.41
N SER A 511 27.41 -17.17 28.33
CA SER A 511 28.86 -17.35 28.05
C SER A 511 29.46 -18.44 28.91
N PRO A 512 30.64 -18.96 28.56
CA PRO A 512 31.34 -19.98 29.38
C PRO A 512 31.61 -19.51 30.82
N THR A 513 31.69 -18.23 31.06
CA THR A 513 31.98 -17.59 32.35
C THR A 513 30.76 -16.96 33.02
N SER A 514 29.62 -16.95 32.37
CA SER A 514 28.37 -16.40 32.92
C SER A 514 27.86 -17.24 34.10
N LYS A 515 27.10 -16.54 34.94
CA LYS A 515 26.32 -17.16 36.01
C LYS A 515 24.84 -17.35 35.59
N ASP A 516 24.47 -16.90 34.39
CA ASP A 516 23.13 -17.06 33.83
C ASP A 516 23.11 -18.39 33.06
N TYR A 517 22.25 -19.29 33.48
CA TYR A 517 22.14 -20.61 32.89
C TYR A 517 20.74 -20.83 32.32
N ILE A 518 20.71 -21.45 31.15
CA ILE A 518 19.48 -21.91 30.51
C ILE A 518 19.65 -23.40 30.23
N ASN A 519 18.69 -24.15 30.73
CA ASN A 519 18.68 -25.61 30.61
C ASN A 519 18.08 -26.02 29.26
N PRO A 520 18.83 -26.64 28.34
CA PRO A 520 18.28 -27.13 27.09
C PRO A 520 17.23 -28.23 27.27
N MET A 521 17.17 -28.85 28.47
CA MET A 521 16.20 -29.90 28.79
C MET A 521 14.92 -29.36 29.41
N ASP A 522 14.73 -28.04 29.56
CA ASP A 522 13.47 -27.48 30.07
C ASP A 522 12.30 -27.85 29.16
N ILE A 523 11.19 -28.27 29.71
CA ILE A 523 9.98 -28.64 29.01
C ILE A 523 8.78 -27.92 29.61
N ASN A 524 7.94 -27.39 28.77
CA ASN A 524 6.66 -26.81 29.17
C ASN A 524 5.56 -27.86 29.04
N MET A 525 4.76 -28.00 30.06
CA MET A 525 3.64 -28.95 30.10
C MET A 525 2.31 -28.34 29.60
N ASP A 526 2.27 -27.01 29.41
CA ASP A 526 1.08 -26.24 28.98
C ASP A 526 0.91 -26.21 27.45
N TYR A 527 1.24 -27.31 26.76
CA TYR A 527 0.91 -27.48 25.37
C TYR A 527 -0.59 -27.74 25.18
N SER A 528 -1.11 -27.48 23.97
CA SER A 528 -2.51 -27.80 23.67
C SER A 528 -2.78 -29.31 23.74
N ASP A 529 -4.03 -29.69 23.96
CA ASP A 529 -4.50 -31.07 24.11
C ASP A 529 -4.09 -32.02 22.94
N ASP A 530 -3.72 -31.48 21.79
CA ASP A 530 -3.33 -32.22 20.59
C ASP A 530 -1.81 -32.41 20.41
N ASP A 531 -0.96 -31.73 21.18
CA ASP A 531 0.50 -31.81 21.04
C ASP A 531 1.11 -32.64 22.19
N ASN A 532 1.98 -33.59 21.82
CA ASN A 532 2.79 -34.32 22.80
C ASN A 532 4.00 -33.49 23.21
N PRO A 533 4.07 -32.93 24.45
CA PRO A 533 5.19 -32.10 24.90
C PRO A 533 6.56 -32.78 24.72
N LEU A 534 6.61 -34.08 24.97
CA LEU A 534 7.83 -34.86 24.85
C LEU A 534 8.24 -35.05 23.40
N GLY A 535 7.28 -35.16 22.46
CA GLY A 535 7.58 -35.26 21.03
C GLY A 535 8.26 -33.99 20.48
N VAL A 536 7.71 -32.82 20.83
CA VAL A 536 8.31 -31.54 20.44
C VAL A 536 9.69 -31.36 21.06
N LYS A 537 9.86 -31.79 22.32
CA LYS A 537 11.16 -31.75 22.98
C LYS A 537 12.14 -32.75 22.39
N SER A 538 11.66 -33.92 21.92
CA SER A 538 12.49 -34.89 21.20
C SER A 538 13.08 -34.29 19.93
N ASP A 539 12.27 -33.63 19.12
CA ASP A 539 12.74 -32.94 17.90
C ASP A 539 13.82 -31.90 18.21
N PHE A 540 13.65 -31.15 19.29
CA PHE A 540 14.67 -30.20 19.75
C PHE A 540 15.96 -30.90 20.17
N VAL A 541 15.88 -31.96 21.00
CA VAL A 541 17.07 -32.69 21.51
C VAL A 541 17.79 -33.38 20.36
N LEU A 542 17.06 -33.90 19.37
CA LEU A 542 17.67 -34.47 18.16
C LEU A 542 18.47 -33.40 17.41
N SER A 543 17.91 -32.21 17.23
CA SER A 543 18.62 -31.09 16.59
C SER A 543 19.83 -30.62 17.38
N LEU A 544 19.73 -30.63 18.72
CA LEU A 544 20.85 -30.31 19.61
C LEU A 544 21.99 -31.33 19.48
N CYS A 545 21.66 -32.63 19.52
CA CYS A 545 22.62 -33.70 19.36
C CYS A 545 23.30 -33.66 17.98
N GLU A 546 22.57 -33.30 16.90
CA GLU A 546 23.13 -33.11 15.56
C GLU A 546 24.21 -32.02 15.54
N LEU A 547 23.92 -30.86 16.14
CA LEU A 547 24.89 -29.77 16.25
C LEU A 547 26.12 -30.14 17.08
N ILE A 548 25.93 -30.93 18.14
CA ILE A 548 27.01 -31.41 19.03
C ILE A 548 27.90 -32.43 18.30
N MET A 549 27.30 -33.37 17.59
CA MET A 549 28.05 -34.43 16.87
C MET A 549 28.78 -33.88 15.64
N GLY A 550 28.28 -32.82 15.02
CA GLY A 550 28.94 -32.12 13.89
C GLY A 550 29.09 -32.99 12.64
N SER A 551 28.25 -34.01 12.45
CA SER A 551 28.28 -34.91 11.29
C SER A 551 27.79 -34.17 10.03
N ARG A 552 28.46 -34.37 8.88
CA ARG A 552 28.04 -33.78 7.59
C ARG A 552 26.75 -34.39 7.05
N ASP A 553 26.47 -35.64 7.41
CA ASP A 553 25.33 -36.41 6.92
C ASP A 553 24.18 -36.46 7.95
N GLY A 554 24.25 -35.61 8.99
CA GLY A 554 23.25 -35.57 10.09
C GLY A 554 23.40 -36.74 11.08
N ILE A 555 22.35 -36.94 11.90
CA ILE A 555 22.26 -38.06 12.84
C ILE A 555 21.67 -39.28 12.11
N GLU A 556 22.27 -40.46 12.26
CA GLU A 556 21.76 -41.70 11.68
C GLU A 556 20.43 -42.13 12.32
N ALA A 557 19.61 -42.89 11.59
CA ALA A 557 18.31 -43.34 12.05
C ALA A 557 18.38 -44.14 13.39
N GLU A 558 19.45 -44.93 13.55
CA GLU A 558 19.68 -45.70 14.77
C GLU A 558 20.01 -44.78 15.95
N GLU A 559 20.78 -43.73 15.75
CA GLU A 559 21.12 -42.70 16.72
C GLU A 559 19.89 -41.92 17.16
N LYS A 560 19.01 -41.53 16.21
CA LYS A 560 17.70 -40.92 16.51
C LYS A 560 16.84 -41.79 17.40
N SER A 561 16.77 -43.10 17.08
CA SER A 561 15.97 -44.06 17.85
C SER A 561 16.50 -44.24 19.27
N VAL A 562 17.80 -44.17 19.46
CA VAL A 562 18.45 -44.29 20.80
C VAL A 562 18.16 -43.04 21.63
N ILE A 563 18.24 -41.84 21.05
CA ILE A 563 17.93 -40.57 21.75
C ILE A 563 16.45 -40.55 22.16
N ASP A 564 15.56 -40.83 21.19
CA ASP A 564 14.13 -40.81 21.43
C ASP A 564 13.71 -41.81 22.53
N ARG A 565 14.32 -42.99 22.58
CA ARG A 565 14.08 -43.97 23.63
C ARG A 565 14.58 -43.51 25.00
N CYS A 566 15.69 -42.78 25.06
CA CYS A 566 16.26 -42.29 26.31
C CYS A 566 15.46 -41.15 26.93
N LEU A 567 14.80 -40.30 26.13
CA LEU A 567 14.12 -39.13 26.63
C LEU A 567 12.99 -39.43 27.62
N PRO A 568 12.03 -40.35 27.37
CA PRO A 568 11.01 -40.72 28.36
C PRO A 568 11.62 -41.18 29.69
N LEU A 569 12.75 -41.87 29.66
CA LEU A 569 13.42 -42.36 30.88
C LEU A 569 14.02 -41.19 31.68
N VAL A 570 14.62 -40.24 30.98
CA VAL A 570 15.23 -39.05 31.58
C VAL A 570 14.14 -38.13 32.21
N TYR A 571 12.99 -37.96 31.56
CA TYR A 571 11.91 -37.14 32.09
C TYR A 571 11.00 -37.86 33.09
N GLN A 572 11.15 -39.16 33.31
CA GLN A 572 10.26 -39.96 34.19
C GLN A 572 10.08 -39.36 35.57
N LYS A 573 11.16 -38.89 36.20
CA LYS A 573 11.12 -38.28 37.54
C LYS A 573 10.35 -36.96 37.53
N TYR A 574 10.53 -36.13 36.50
CA TYR A 574 9.83 -34.87 36.37
C TYR A 574 8.34 -35.06 36.13
N PHE A 575 7.94 -36.01 35.27
CA PHE A 575 6.52 -36.29 35.02
C PHE A 575 5.81 -36.88 36.24
N ALA A 576 6.54 -37.59 37.11
CA ALA A 576 5.98 -38.12 38.37
C ALA A 576 5.76 -37.01 39.43
N ASP A 577 6.67 -36.01 39.49
CA ASP A 577 6.60 -34.86 40.40
C ASP A 577 7.20 -33.64 39.69
N PRO A 578 6.34 -32.80 39.02
CA PRO A 578 6.77 -31.71 38.16
C PRO A 578 7.25 -30.51 38.96
N LYS A 579 8.39 -30.67 39.65
CA LYS A 579 9.10 -29.59 40.34
C LYS A 579 10.35 -29.18 39.60
N PRO A 580 10.78 -27.91 39.69
CA PRO A 580 12.02 -27.45 39.06
C PRO A 580 13.25 -28.28 39.47
N GLU A 581 13.27 -28.81 40.67
CA GLU A 581 14.33 -29.68 41.22
C GLU A 581 14.42 -31.05 40.54
N ASN A 582 13.34 -31.51 39.91
CA ASN A 582 13.26 -32.76 39.18
C ASN A 582 13.45 -32.60 37.69
N MET A 583 13.57 -31.36 37.19
CA MET A 583 13.82 -31.07 35.79
C MET A 583 15.18 -31.66 35.39
N PRO A 584 15.26 -32.52 34.34
CA PRO A 584 16.52 -33.09 33.93
C PRO A 584 17.46 -32.06 33.35
N VAL A 585 18.74 -32.33 33.40
CA VAL A 585 19.77 -31.56 32.72
C VAL A 585 20.45 -32.41 31.65
N LEU A 586 21.30 -31.83 30.85
CA LEU A 586 22.00 -32.54 29.76
C LEU A 586 22.82 -33.74 30.30
N GLY A 587 23.34 -33.63 31.53
CA GLY A 587 24.03 -34.71 32.23
C GLY A 587 23.17 -35.95 32.47
N ASP A 588 21.85 -35.78 32.72
CA ASP A 588 20.94 -36.91 32.91
C ASP A 588 20.74 -37.72 31.62
N LEU A 589 20.72 -37.01 30.46
CA LEU A 589 20.69 -37.66 29.15
C LEU A 589 22.03 -38.39 28.86
N TYR A 590 23.12 -37.76 29.19
CA TYR A 590 24.44 -38.39 29.07
C TYR A 590 24.51 -39.68 29.89
N ASP A 591 24.10 -39.65 31.15
CA ASP A 591 24.11 -40.81 32.03
C ASP A 591 23.18 -41.94 31.56
N CYS A 592 22.01 -41.55 30.97
CA CYS A 592 21.10 -42.50 30.38
C CYS A 592 21.71 -43.19 29.14
N LEU A 593 22.35 -42.43 28.27
CA LEU A 593 23.04 -42.93 27.07
C LEU A 593 24.22 -43.89 27.46
N ARG A 594 24.99 -43.52 28.46
CA ARG A 594 26.13 -44.35 28.96
C ARG A 594 25.67 -45.73 29.50
N LYS A 595 24.45 -45.85 29.97
CA LYS A 595 23.85 -47.11 30.43
C LYS A 595 23.37 -48.02 29.31
N GLN A 596 23.22 -47.47 28.08
CA GLN A 596 22.83 -48.26 26.93
C GLN A 596 24.07 -49.04 26.39
N LYS A 597 23.82 -50.23 25.86
CA LYS A 597 24.87 -51.13 25.38
C LYS A 597 25.27 -50.92 23.92
N GLU A 598 24.45 -50.19 23.16
CA GLU A 598 24.62 -49.97 21.74
C GLU A 598 25.82 -49.02 21.43
N PRO A 599 26.64 -49.31 20.43
CA PRO A 599 27.75 -48.46 20.03
C PRO A 599 27.32 -47.02 19.69
N GLN A 600 26.14 -46.85 19.11
CA GLN A 600 25.51 -45.55 18.75
C GLN A 600 25.31 -44.71 20.01
N ALA A 601 24.77 -45.29 21.09
CA ALA A 601 24.57 -44.59 22.36
C ALA A 601 25.89 -44.12 22.95
N GLN A 602 26.94 -44.97 22.90
CA GLN A 602 28.27 -44.59 23.40
C GLN A 602 28.93 -43.51 22.57
N ARG A 603 28.68 -43.50 21.26
CA ARG A 603 29.18 -42.44 20.36
C ARG A 603 28.55 -41.09 20.68
N ILE A 604 27.21 -41.06 20.87
CA ILE A 604 26.48 -39.84 21.26
C ILE A 604 26.94 -39.37 22.64
N ALA A 605 27.06 -40.30 23.62
CA ALA A 605 27.52 -39.96 24.96
C ALA A 605 28.94 -39.39 24.93
N THR A 606 29.83 -39.93 24.14
CA THR A 606 31.20 -39.41 23.98
C THR A 606 31.19 -37.99 23.37
N ALA A 607 30.33 -37.72 22.41
CA ALA A 607 30.19 -36.37 21.85
C ALA A 607 29.62 -35.36 22.87
N LEU A 608 28.73 -35.82 23.77
CA LEU A 608 28.12 -34.98 24.83
C LEU A 608 29.10 -34.73 26.00
N GLU A 609 30.13 -35.53 26.17
CA GLU A 609 31.01 -35.49 27.34
C GLU A 609 31.63 -34.11 27.58
N ILE A 610 32.07 -33.44 26.54
CA ILE A 610 32.67 -32.10 26.61
C ILE A 610 31.69 -31.04 27.12
N TYR A 611 30.38 -31.24 26.88
CA TYR A 611 29.29 -30.33 27.29
C TYR A 611 28.72 -30.65 28.69
N VAL A 612 29.02 -31.86 29.21
CA VAL A 612 28.56 -32.31 30.52
C VAL A 612 29.67 -32.21 31.56
N ASN A 613 30.83 -32.82 31.29
CA ASN A 613 31.95 -32.95 32.23
C ASN A 613 33.16 -32.10 31.84
N GLY A 614 33.19 -31.57 30.59
CA GLY A 614 34.29 -30.85 30.03
C GLY A 614 34.22 -29.33 30.18
N SER A 615 35.00 -28.64 29.35
CA SER A 615 35.13 -27.17 29.37
C SER A 615 33.88 -26.39 28.89
N LEU A 616 32.97 -27.07 28.21
CA LEU A 616 31.80 -26.46 27.60
C LEU A 616 30.48 -26.74 28.39
N LYS A 617 30.59 -26.94 29.69
CA LYS A 617 29.46 -27.31 30.58
C LYS A 617 28.42 -26.23 30.86
N VAL A 618 28.49 -25.07 30.22
CA VAL A 618 27.56 -23.94 30.40
C VAL A 618 26.08 -24.33 30.22
N PHE A 619 25.78 -25.34 29.39
CA PHE A 619 24.44 -25.82 29.15
C PHE A 619 24.04 -27.03 30.01
N ASN A 620 24.90 -27.45 30.94
CA ASN A 620 24.57 -28.55 31.86
C ASN A 620 24.20 -28.04 33.25
N HIS A 621 23.37 -27.02 33.30
CA HIS A 621 22.84 -26.43 34.52
C HIS A 621 21.32 -26.24 34.42
N ARG A 622 20.63 -26.21 35.54
CA ARG A 622 19.21 -25.83 35.59
C ARG A 622 19.08 -24.33 35.31
N THR A 623 17.98 -23.94 34.66
CA THR A 623 17.68 -22.55 34.42
C THR A 623 17.54 -21.80 35.75
N ASN A 624 18.30 -20.73 35.89
CA ASN A 624 18.33 -19.88 37.08
C ASN A 624 17.94 -18.43 36.77
N VAL A 625 17.51 -18.13 35.53
CA VAL A 625 17.06 -16.81 35.12
C VAL A 625 15.54 -16.78 34.98
N GLU A 626 14.90 -15.74 35.56
CA GLU A 626 13.47 -15.51 35.34
C GLU A 626 13.26 -14.76 34.03
N LEU A 627 12.52 -15.36 33.10
CA LEU A 627 12.29 -14.78 31.78
C LEU A 627 10.91 -14.06 31.71
N ASN A 628 10.56 -13.27 32.75
CA ASN A 628 9.22 -12.67 32.87
C ASN A 628 9.12 -11.26 32.29
N ASN A 629 10.24 -10.63 31.87
CA ASN A 629 10.21 -9.29 31.30
C ASN A 629 9.54 -9.28 29.92
N ARG A 630 8.92 -8.15 29.59
CA ARG A 630 8.29 -7.93 28.29
C ARG A 630 9.32 -7.89 27.13
N ILE A 631 10.53 -7.39 27.37
CA ILE A 631 11.65 -7.47 26.45
C ILE A 631 12.74 -8.32 27.07
N VAL A 632 13.12 -9.37 26.38
CA VAL A 632 14.22 -10.26 26.78
C VAL A 632 15.21 -10.37 25.62
N CYS A 633 16.48 -10.08 25.88
CA CYS A 633 17.56 -10.27 24.93
C CYS A 633 18.51 -11.37 25.42
N PHE A 634 18.73 -12.36 24.59
CA PHE A 634 19.73 -13.40 24.85
C PHE A 634 21.03 -13.01 24.13
N ASP A 635 21.98 -12.47 24.88
CA ASP A 635 23.31 -12.14 24.40
C ASP A 635 24.19 -13.41 24.43
N ILE A 636 24.53 -13.89 23.24
CA ILE A 636 25.35 -15.08 23.04
C ILE A 636 26.68 -14.76 22.32
N LYS A 637 27.12 -13.50 22.34
CA LYS A 637 28.31 -13.00 21.66
C LYS A 637 29.58 -13.74 22.06
N GLU A 638 29.74 -13.97 23.36
CA GLU A 638 30.95 -14.59 23.92
C GLU A 638 31.01 -16.11 23.72
N LEU A 639 29.98 -16.72 23.19
CA LEU A 639 30.01 -18.10 22.77
C LEU A 639 30.89 -18.26 21.53
N GLY A 640 31.87 -19.16 21.56
CA GLY A 640 32.68 -19.53 20.39
C GLY A 640 31.78 -20.06 19.24
N LYS A 641 32.32 -20.07 18.02
CA LYS A 641 31.55 -20.41 16.80
C LYS A 641 30.65 -21.64 16.91
N GLN A 642 31.15 -22.69 17.58
CA GLN A 642 30.44 -23.95 17.74
C GLN A 642 29.31 -23.85 18.76
N LEU A 643 29.57 -23.21 19.91
CA LEU A 643 28.58 -23.00 20.95
C LEU A 643 27.54 -21.96 20.54
N LYS A 644 27.87 -21.02 19.67
CA LYS A 644 26.95 -19.98 19.19
C LYS A 644 25.73 -20.59 18.49
N LYS A 645 25.92 -21.61 17.64
CA LYS A 645 24.81 -22.34 17.00
C LYS A 645 23.91 -23.04 18.03
N ILE A 646 24.53 -23.70 19.00
CA ILE A 646 23.85 -24.39 20.09
C ILE A 646 23.07 -23.38 20.94
N GLY A 647 23.70 -22.27 21.30
CA GLY A 647 23.04 -21.17 22.02
C GLY A 647 21.82 -20.62 21.29
N MET A 648 21.92 -20.38 19.96
CA MET A 648 20.79 -19.95 19.15
C MET A 648 19.64 -20.95 19.13
N LEU A 649 19.94 -22.25 19.04
CA LEU A 649 18.94 -23.30 19.08
C LEU A 649 18.22 -23.34 20.42
N ILE A 650 18.96 -23.21 21.54
CA ILE A 650 18.40 -23.16 22.90
C ILE A 650 17.51 -21.91 23.06
N VAL A 651 17.96 -20.76 22.61
CA VAL A 651 17.14 -19.52 22.62
C VAL A 651 15.85 -19.74 21.85
N GLN A 652 15.90 -20.39 20.69
CA GLN A 652 14.71 -20.67 19.88
C GLN A 652 13.69 -21.57 20.61
N ASP A 653 14.17 -22.57 21.37
CA ASP A 653 13.33 -23.41 22.21
C ASP A 653 12.68 -22.61 23.37
N GLN A 654 13.44 -21.72 24.02
CA GLN A 654 12.89 -20.83 25.07
C GLN A 654 11.85 -19.85 24.51
N VAL A 655 12.05 -19.35 23.31
CA VAL A 655 11.06 -18.51 22.62
C VAL A 655 9.79 -19.30 22.34
N TRP A 656 9.91 -20.55 21.91
CA TRP A 656 8.76 -21.42 21.71
C TRP A 656 7.97 -21.61 23.00
N ASN A 657 8.64 -21.85 24.11
CA ASN A 657 8.00 -21.92 25.42
C ASN A 657 7.24 -20.61 25.76
N ARG A 658 7.81 -19.46 25.45
CA ARG A 658 7.14 -18.17 25.68
C ARG A 658 5.93 -17.96 24.79
N VAL A 659 6.01 -18.34 23.52
CA VAL A 659 4.89 -18.28 22.57
C VAL A 659 3.72 -19.14 23.04
N THR A 660 4.00 -20.33 23.56
CA THR A 660 2.98 -21.24 24.10
C THR A 660 2.29 -20.66 25.32
N ILE A 661 3.02 -20.09 26.27
CA ILE A 661 2.48 -19.42 27.46
C ILE A 661 1.59 -18.21 27.08
N ASN A 662 1.99 -17.44 26.07
CA ASN A 662 1.26 -16.24 25.63
C ASN A 662 0.06 -16.54 24.73
N ARG A 663 -0.17 -17.79 24.34
CA ARG A 663 -1.22 -18.20 23.41
C ARG A 663 -2.60 -17.67 23.85
N GLY A 664 -3.27 -16.94 22.97
CA GLY A 664 -4.60 -16.38 23.22
C GLY A 664 -4.62 -15.16 24.17
N ILE A 665 -3.48 -14.79 24.76
CA ILE A 665 -3.36 -13.65 25.67
C ILE A 665 -2.76 -12.45 24.94
N LYS A 666 -1.57 -12.63 24.33
CA LYS A 666 -0.83 -11.60 23.60
C LYS A 666 0.11 -12.25 22.59
N SER A 667 0.56 -11.47 21.60
CA SER A 667 1.54 -11.95 20.63
C SER A 667 2.97 -11.89 21.20
N THR A 668 3.84 -12.75 20.65
CA THR A 668 5.27 -12.77 20.98
C THR A 668 6.08 -12.51 19.69
N ARG A 669 6.83 -11.41 19.68
CA ARG A 669 7.74 -11.07 18.59
C ARG A 669 9.11 -11.65 18.88
N TYR A 670 9.67 -12.35 17.91
CA TYR A 670 11.00 -12.94 18.02
C TYR A 670 11.92 -12.44 16.92
N TYR A 671 12.98 -11.75 17.28
CA TYR A 671 13.99 -11.23 16.38
C TYR A 671 15.24 -12.10 16.47
N ILE A 672 15.64 -12.69 15.36
CA ILE A 672 16.80 -13.59 15.27
C ILE A 672 17.83 -12.93 14.40
N ASP A 673 18.87 -12.40 15.01
CA ASP A 673 20.00 -11.87 14.23
C ASP A 673 20.90 -13.04 13.75
N GLU A 674 21.57 -12.83 12.62
CA GLU A 674 22.38 -13.84 11.91
C GLU A 674 21.62 -15.18 11.71
N PHE A 675 20.33 -15.10 11.34
CA PHE A 675 19.42 -16.25 11.21
C PHE A 675 19.97 -17.39 10.38
N HIS A 676 20.82 -17.11 9.38
CA HIS A 676 21.48 -18.13 8.54
C HIS A 676 22.31 -19.15 9.32
N LEU A 677 22.73 -18.84 10.55
CA LEU A 677 23.48 -19.78 11.38
C LEU A 677 22.68 -21.01 11.80
N LEU A 678 21.34 -20.86 11.94
CA LEU A 678 20.42 -21.94 12.26
C LEU A 678 20.06 -22.81 11.05
N LEU A 679 20.35 -22.34 9.85
CA LEU A 679 19.88 -22.96 8.62
C LEU A 679 20.98 -23.74 7.85
N LYS A 680 22.18 -23.85 8.43
CA LYS A 680 23.32 -24.55 7.80
C LYS A 680 23.26 -26.06 7.93
N GLU A 681 22.67 -26.55 9.00
CA GLU A 681 22.57 -27.99 9.29
C GLU A 681 21.14 -28.45 9.01
N GLU A 682 20.95 -29.60 8.37
CA GLU A 682 19.67 -30.08 7.87
C GLU A 682 18.61 -30.21 8.96
N GLN A 683 18.92 -30.88 10.06
CA GLN A 683 17.95 -31.10 11.15
C GLN A 683 17.61 -29.80 11.87
N THR A 684 18.58 -28.94 12.09
CA THR A 684 18.36 -27.63 12.72
C THR A 684 17.54 -26.71 11.83
N ALA A 685 17.77 -26.76 10.51
CA ALA A 685 16.97 -26.05 9.53
C ALA A 685 15.53 -26.56 9.53
N ALA A 686 15.32 -27.88 9.51
CA ALA A 686 14.00 -28.50 9.57
C ALA A 686 13.24 -28.11 10.86
N TYR A 687 13.90 -28.15 12.02
CA TYR A 687 13.36 -27.71 13.29
C TYR A 687 12.97 -26.21 13.25
N SER A 688 13.86 -25.37 12.73
CA SER A 688 13.58 -23.93 12.60
C SER A 688 12.40 -23.65 11.68
N VAL A 689 12.27 -24.34 10.56
CA VAL A 689 11.14 -24.23 9.63
C VAL A 689 9.84 -24.69 10.28
N GLU A 690 9.87 -25.77 11.02
CA GLU A 690 8.66 -26.27 11.71
C GLU A 690 8.17 -25.29 12.76
N ILE A 691 9.06 -24.75 13.58
CA ILE A 691 8.71 -23.69 14.55
C ILE A 691 8.20 -22.43 13.83
N TRP A 692 8.83 -22.03 12.70
CA TRP A 692 8.39 -20.89 11.90
C TRP A 692 6.94 -21.04 11.41
N LYS A 693 6.55 -22.24 11.01
CA LYS A 693 5.17 -22.56 10.63
C LYS A 693 4.21 -22.58 11.84
N ARG A 694 4.66 -23.08 12.98
CA ARG A 694 3.85 -23.19 14.23
C ARG A 694 3.61 -21.81 14.85
N PHE A 695 4.58 -20.91 14.85
CA PHE A 695 4.47 -19.58 15.41
C PHE A 695 3.20 -18.86 14.97
N ARG A 696 2.87 -18.94 13.69
CA ARG A 696 1.66 -18.33 13.12
C ARG A 696 0.39 -18.75 13.85
N LYS A 697 0.24 -20.03 14.18
CA LYS A 697 -0.98 -20.55 14.84
C LYS A 697 -1.10 -20.11 16.30
N TRP A 698 0.01 -19.74 16.92
CA TRP A 698 0.12 -19.50 18.35
C TRP A 698 0.37 -18.03 18.70
N GLY A 699 0.30 -17.14 17.73
CA GLY A 699 0.49 -15.70 17.93
C GLY A 699 1.97 -15.28 18.01
N GLY A 700 2.88 -16.14 17.58
CA GLY A 700 4.29 -15.79 17.38
C GLY A 700 4.51 -15.02 16.09
N ILE A 701 5.39 -14.03 16.11
CA ILE A 701 5.76 -13.18 14.98
C ILE A 701 7.28 -13.17 14.85
N PRO A 702 7.87 -14.21 14.24
CA PRO A 702 9.33 -14.29 14.08
C PRO A 702 9.81 -13.33 12.98
N SER A 703 11.03 -12.85 13.13
CA SER A 703 11.74 -11.98 12.19
C SER A 703 13.19 -12.47 12.08
N GLY A 704 13.54 -13.10 10.96
CA GLY A 704 14.90 -13.52 10.65
C GLY A 704 15.69 -12.38 10.01
N ILE A 705 16.83 -12.03 10.60
CA ILE A 705 17.72 -10.99 10.09
C ILE A 705 18.97 -11.66 9.53
N THR A 706 19.32 -11.38 8.27
CA THR A 706 20.48 -12.01 7.66
C THR A 706 21.10 -11.19 6.54
N GLN A 707 22.38 -11.36 6.34
CA GLN A 707 23.15 -10.78 5.26
C GLN A 707 23.52 -11.79 4.17
N ASN A 708 23.41 -13.07 4.45
CA ASN A 708 23.89 -14.14 3.56
C ASN A 708 22.71 -14.90 2.94
N ILE A 709 22.27 -14.40 1.78
CA ILE A 709 21.12 -14.96 1.07
C ILE A 709 21.47 -16.23 0.32
N LYS A 710 22.72 -16.35 -0.19
CA LYS A 710 23.15 -17.56 -0.88
C LYS A 710 23.11 -18.79 0.01
N ASP A 711 23.55 -18.63 1.26
CA ASP A 711 23.48 -19.72 2.23
C ASP A 711 22.02 -20.03 2.59
N LEU A 712 21.15 -19.02 2.59
CA LEU A 712 19.72 -19.20 2.76
C LEU A 712 19.06 -20.00 1.64
N LEU A 713 19.41 -19.78 0.39
CA LEU A 713 18.77 -20.38 -0.78
C LEU A 713 19.40 -21.71 -1.21
N ALA A 714 20.40 -22.19 -0.47
CA ALA A 714 21.10 -23.44 -0.78
C ALA A 714 20.31 -24.70 -0.39
N SER A 715 19.29 -24.60 0.47
CA SER A 715 18.48 -25.73 0.92
C SER A 715 17.00 -25.55 0.59
N ARG A 716 16.32 -26.65 0.27
CA ARG A 716 14.88 -26.71 0.01
C ARG A 716 14.04 -26.25 1.22
N GLU A 717 14.58 -26.46 2.42
CA GLU A 717 13.91 -26.05 3.67
C GLU A 717 13.75 -24.54 3.75
N ILE A 718 14.62 -23.79 3.11
CA ILE A 718 14.63 -22.33 3.16
C ILE A 718 13.61 -21.72 2.20
N GLU A 719 13.29 -22.36 1.07
CA GLU A 719 12.16 -21.94 0.24
C GLU A 719 10.87 -21.87 1.08
N ASN A 720 10.68 -22.85 1.96
CA ASN A 720 9.56 -22.89 2.90
C ASN A 720 9.51 -21.66 3.84
N ILE A 721 10.64 -21.10 4.26
CA ILE A 721 10.67 -19.90 5.10
C ILE A 721 10.22 -18.68 4.32
N PHE A 722 10.68 -18.52 3.06
CA PHE A 722 10.21 -17.44 2.20
C PHE A 722 8.72 -17.55 1.91
N GLU A 723 8.22 -18.73 1.57
CA GLU A 723 6.79 -18.98 1.30
C GLU A 723 5.90 -18.74 2.54
N ASN A 724 6.45 -18.90 3.73
CA ASN A 724 5.74 -18.65 4.99
C ASN A 724 6.07 -17.29 5.62
N SER A 725 6.59 -16.35 4.86
CA SER A 725 6.93 -15.00 5.31
C SER A 725 6.28 -13.96 4.39
N ASP A 726 5.12 -13.45 4.78
CA ASP A 726 4.42 -12.42 4.01
C ASP A 726 4.99 -11.01 4.27
N PHE A 727 5.97 -10.88 5.17
CA PHE A 727 6.62 -9.62 5.46
C PHE A 727 8.12 -9.72 5.16
N ILE A 728 8.63 -8.92 4.22
CA ILE A 728 10.05 -8.86 3.91
C ILE A 728 10.50 -7.41 3.82
N LEU A 729 11.48 -7.04 4.61
CA LEU A 729 12.18 -5.77 4.51
C LEU A 729 13.51 -6.01 3.79
N MET A 730 13.58 -5.64 2.53
CA MET A 730 14.75 -5.84 1.68
C MET A 730 15.50 -4.54 1.50
N LEU A 731 16.67 -4.45 2.10
CA LEU A 731 17.62 -3.36 1.97
C LEU A 731 18.58 -3.61 0.80
N ASN A 732 19.68 -2.85 0.71
CA ASN A 732 20.67 -3.01 -0.35
C ASN A 732 21.17 -4.48 -0.46
N GLN A 733 21.25 -4.97 -1.70
CA GLN A 733 21.63 -6.36 -1.98
C GLN A 733 22.91 -6.45 -2.82
N ALA A 734 23.72 -7.48 -2.57
CA ALA A 734 24.89 -7.77 -3.38
C ALA A 734 24.51 -8.17 -4.83
N ALA A 735 25.38 -7.89 -5.79
CA ALA A 735 25.10 -8.13 -7.21
C ALA A 735 24.71 -9.59 -7.53
N GLY A 736 25.36 -10.55 -6.88
CA GLY A 736 25.08 -11.98 -7.10
C GLY A 736 23.76 -12.45 -6.50
N ASP A 737 23.28 -11.81 -5.45
CA ASP A 737 22.06 -12.20 -4.73
C ASP A 737 20.81 -11.61 -5.36
N ARG A 738 20.91 -10.46 -6.04
CA ARG A 738 19.80 -9.72 -6.65
C ARG A 738 19.03 -10.55 -7.67
N GLN A 739 19.73 -11.24 -8.56
CA GLN A 739 19.07 -12.04 -9.61
C GLN A 739 18.34 -13.24 -9.02
N ILE A 740 18.91 -13.87 -8.00
CA ILE A 740 18.30 -15.00 -7.32
C ILE A 740 17.04 -14.55 -6.59
N LEU A 741 17.13 -13.43 -5.84
CA LEU A 741 15.99 -12.84 -5.14
C LEU A 741 14.90 -12.34 -6.10
N ALA A 742 15.32 -11.72 -7.22
CA ALA A 742 14.36 -11.25 -8.21
C ALA A 742 13.53 -12.39 -8.79
N LYS A 743 14.16 -13.54 -9.03
CA LYS A 743 13.47 -14.75 -9.50
C LYS A 743 12.59 -15.36 -8.41
N GLN A 744 13.13 -15.54 -7.19
CA GLN A 744 12.41 -16.20 -6.08
C GLN A 744 11.18 -15.39 -5.60
N LEU A 745 11.31 -14.08 -5.54
CA LEU A 745 10.27 -13.17 -5.03
C LEU A 745 9.48 -12.46 -6.15
N ASN A 746 9.69 -12.85 -7.40
CA ASN A 746 9.05 -12.25 -8.57
C ASN A 746 9.16 -10.71 -8.62
N ILE A 747 10.38 -10.19 -8.36
CA ILE A 747 10.67 -8.76 -8.32
C ILE A 747 10.91 -8.23 -9.74
N SER A 748 10.23 -7.15 -10.13
CA SER A 748 10.46 -6.51 -11.42
C SER A 748 11.83 -5.80 -11.49
N PRO A 749 12.39 -5.57 -12.70
CA PRO A 749 13.61 -4.79 -12.85
C PRO A 749 13.51 -3.38 -12.26
N TYR A 750 12.33 -2.76 -12.29
CA TYR A 750 12.07 -1.45 -11.69
C TYR A 750 12.13 -1.52 -10.16
N GLN A 751 11.49 -2.51 -9.55
CA GLN A 751 11.58 -2.74 -8.11
C GLN A 751 13.01 -3.06 -7.69
N LEU A 752 13.71 -3.91 -8.45
CA LEU A 752 15.09 -4.29 -8.17
C LEU A 752 16.05 -3.09 -8.10
N SER A 753 15.77 -2.02 -8.85
CA SER A 753 16.56 -0.79 -8.80
C SER A 753 16.59 -0.14 -7.41
N TYR A 754 15.55 -0.32 -6.58
CA TYR A 754 15.46 0.22 -5.22
C TYR A 754 16.30 -0.53 -4.18
N VAL A 755 16.81 -1.71 -4.52
CA VAL A 755 17.75 -2.48 -3.69
C VAL A 755 19.12 -2.62 -4.34
N THR A 756 19.31 -1.89 -5.46
CA THR A 756 20.57 -1.81 -6.18
C THR A 756 21.15 -0.43 -5.92
N ASN A 757 22.30 -0.34 -5.22
CA ASN A 757 22.92 0.93 -4.83
C ASN A 757 22.02 1.83 -3.95
N SER A 758 21.08 1.24 -3.20
CA SER A 758 20.28 1.96 -2.23
C SER A 758 21.14 2.42 -1.05
N ARG A 759 20.73 3.56 -0.47
CA ARG A 759 21.38 4.10 0.73
C ARG A 759 20.87 3.37 1.98
N GLU A 760 21.53 3.61 3.13
CA GLU A 760 21.02 3.14 4.41
C GLU A 760 19.57 3.59 4.61
N GLY A 761 18.68 2.67 5.03
CA GLY A 761 17.27 2.92 5.24
C GLY A 761 16.44 3.09 3.97
N GLU A 762 16.95 2.68 2.82
CA GLU A 762 16.19 2.62 1.56
C GLU A 762 16.12 1.18 1.06
N GLY A 763 14.98 0.80 0.48
CA GLY A 763 14.78 -0.57 0.00
C GLY A 763 13.36 -0.86 -0.46
N LEU A 764 12.99 -2.14 -0.41
CA LEU A 764 11.66 -2.66 -0.72
C LEU A 764 11.02 -3.26 0.53
N LEU A 765 9.78 -2.91 0.77
CA LEU A 765 8.91 -3.52 1.77
C LEU A 765 7.90 -4.42 1.07
N PHE A 766 7.85 -5.69 1.47
CA PHE A 766 6.83 -6.64 1.08
C PHE A 766 5.82 -6.77 2.21
N TYR A 767 4.56 -6.67 1.87
CA TYR A 767 3.44 -6.86 2.77
C TYR A 767 2.37 -7.69 2.06
N GLY A 768 2.39 -8.99 2.26
CA GLY A 768 1.65 -9.95 1.45
C GLY A 768 2.08 -9.87 -0.02
N THR A 769 1.14 -9.61 -0.90
CA THR A 769 1.39 -9.44 -2.35
C THR A 769 1.82 -8.03 -2.74
N THR A 770 1.82 -7.09 -1.80
CA THR A 770 2.14 -5.68 -2.06
C THR A 770 3.64 -5.45 -1.87
N ILE A 771 4.30 -4.87 -2.88
CA ILE A 771 5.72 -4.52 -2.84
C ILE A 771 5.84 -3.01 -3.02
N ILE A 772 6.36 -2.32 -2.00
CA ILE A 772 6.50 -0.86 -1.98
C ILE A 772 7.96 -0.47 -1.76
N PRO A 773 8.53 0.41 -2.58
CA PRO A 773 9.83 1.00 -2.28
C PRO A 773 9.69 2.01 -1.13
N PHE A 774 10.59 1.94 -0.17
CA PHE A 774 10.55 2.79 1.01
C PHE A 774 11.84 3.56 1.22
N LYS A 775 11.72 4.69 1.92
CA LYS A 775 12.81 5.51 2.43
C LYS A 775 12.56 5.80 3.90
N ASP A 776 13.51 5.43 4.72
CA ASP A 776 13.48 5.67 6.13
C ASP A 776 14.72 6.44 6.57
N LYS A 777 14.59 7.77 6.61
CA LYS A 777 15.64 8.66 7.09
C LYS A 777 15.34 9.06 8.53
N PHE A 778 16.07 8.46 9.45
CA PHE A 778 15.95 8.78 10.87
C PHE A 778 16.81 10.01 11.21
N ASP A 779 16.31 10.87 12.08
CA ASP A 779 17.02 12.05 12.53
C ASP A 779 18.13 11.64 13.54
N LYS A 780 19.36 11.92 13.19
CA LYS A 780 20.54 11.56 13.99
C LYS A 780 20.66 12.32 15.30
N THR A 781 19.90 13.41 15.47
CA THR A 781 19.90 14.21 16.69
C THR A 781 19.05 13.62 17.81
N LEU A 782 18.22 12.62 17.50
CA LEU A 782 17.35 11.99 18.47
C LEU A 782 18.10 11.00 19.37
N LYS A 783 17.74 10.98 20.64
CA LYS A 783 18.28 10.01 21.63
C LYS A 783 18.05 8.57 21.16
N LEU A 784 16.87 8.30 20.59
CA LEU A 784 16.57 7.00 19.99
C LEU A 784 17.56 6.58 18.89
N TYR A 785 18.05 7.51 18.08
CA TYR A 785 19.06 7.17 17.07
C TYR A 785 20.33 6.61 17.71
N SER A 786 20.82 7.29 18.77
CA SER A 786 22.02 6.85 19.47
C SER A 786 21.88 5.47 20.12
N LEU A 787 20.67 5.08 20.53
CA LEU A 787 20.39 3.75 21.10
C LEU A 787 20.32 2.65 20.04
N MET A 788 19.96 3.00 18.81
CA MET A 788 19.76 2.05 17.71
C MET A 788 20.97 1.88 16.79
N THR A 789 21.86 2.91 16.74
CA THR A 789 23.03 2.85 15.85
C THR A 789 23.99 1.74 16.24
N THR A 790 24.60 1.10 15.22
CA THR A 790 25.65 0.09 15.36
C THR A 790 27.00 0.56 14.79
N LYS A 791 27.05 1.85 14.35
CA LYS A 791 28.30 2.40 13.80
C LYS A 791 29.34 2.58 14.90
N PRO A 792 30.54 2.00 14.75
CA PRO A 792 31.55 1.99 15.82
C PRO A 792 31.87 3.37 16.38
N GLU A 793 32.04 4.37 15.50
CA GLU A 793 32.32 5.76 15.90
C GLU A 793 31.18 6.40 16.72
N GLU A 794 29.94 6.11 16.36
CA GLU A 794 28.75 6.64 17.05
C GLU A 794 28.51 5.88 18.38
N VAL A 795 28.83 4.58 18.43
CA VAL A 795 28.78 3.77 19.65
C VAL A 795 29.83 4.23 20.67
N GLU A 796 31.08 4.41 20.25
CA GLU A 796 32.15 4.90 21.12
C GLU A 796 31.83 6.28 21.70
N LYS A 797 31.26 7.18 20.91
CA LYS A 797 30.81 8.49 21.37
C LYS A 797 29.76 8.38 22.47
N ARG A 798 28.78 7.52 22.28
CA ARG A 798 27.71 7.25 23.26
C ARG A 798 28.28 6.69 24.57
N GLU A 799 29.21 5.73 24.49
CA GLU A 799 29.83 5.12 25.67
C GLU A 799 30.57 6.18 26.51
N LYS A 800 31.31 7.06 25.85
CA LYS A 800 31.97 8.19 26.51
C LYS A 800 30.99 9.19 27.16
N GLU A 801 29.85 9.43 26.49
CA GLU A 801 28.81 10.31 27.06
C GLU A 801 28.13 9.67 28.28
N MET A 802 27.86 8.38 28.25
CA MET A 802 27.29 7.63 29.39
C MET A 802 28.27 7.51 30.57
N GLU A 803 29.55 7.39 30.32
CA GLU A 803 30.58 7.40 31.36
C GLU A 803 30.69 8.80 32.02
N ALA A 804 30.62 9.88 31.24
CA ALA A 804 30.62 11.23 31.73
C ALA A 804 29.39 11.52 32.62
N GLU A 805 28.18 11.10 32.20
CA GLU A 805 26.95 11.23 32.99
C GLU A 805 27.01 10.45 34.32
N LYS A 806 27.59 9.24 34.32
CA LYS A 806 27.82 8.48 35.58
C LYS A 806 28.78 9.18 36.52
N HIS A 807 29.79 9.86 36.00
CA HIS A 807 30.74 10.64 36.83
C HIS A 807 30.16 11.95 37.39
N GLU A 808 29.19 12.57 36.65
CA GLU A 808 28.47 13.77 37.15
C GLU A 808 27.37 13.41 38.15
N GLY A 809 26.68 12.27 37.98
CA GLY A 809 25.64 11.80 38.92
C GLY A 809 26.19 11.28 40.26
N ASN A 810 27.50 11.01 40.36
CA ASN A 810 28.18 10.62 41.59
C ASN A 810 28.87 11.79 42.33
N ARG A 811 28.68 13.02 41.85
CA ARG A 811 29.07 14.26 42.54
C ARG A 811 27.80 14.95 43.07
#